data_c506597d6f985142395b003ded76563c
#
_entry.id   c506597d6f985142395b003ded76563c
#
_cell.length_a   1.000
_cell.length_b   1.000
_cell.length_c   1.000
_cell.angle_alpha   90.00
_cell.angle_beta   90.00
_cell.angle_gamma   90.00
#
_symmetry.space_group_name_H-M   'P 1'
#
loop_
_entity.id
_entity.type
_entity.pdbx_description
1 polymer ?
#
loop_
_entity_poly.entity_id
_entity_poly.type
_entity_poly.pdbx_seq_one_letter_code
_entity_poly.pdbx_strand_id
1 'polypeptide(L)'
;MCPCQFINTAALPWACWICSNFSVANLTPALIVSRAWYGASIAEFRSADPNSIFGILAKDPEFDLATTQKGAWVEQIAFLQKNLDRLNGMLYLEFNIPRMGSRVDVVLLIGPVVFVVEFKVGEASFARAAVDQVWDYALDLKNFHEASHQVSLVPILIATEAKEPASMKLTADVDGVYRPMQVHPEGFRAAIEYALENISGDALDQRQWAQAAYKPTPTIVEAARALYAHHGVQAIKAFDAGKKNLSTTSRRIEELIEEARVKNRKIICFLTGVPGAGKTLVGLNVATQHARADNPTHAVLLSGNGPLVAVLRAALFRDERARLRKRGLKPKTGSDPVKQFIQNVHHFRDEALKSEAPPADHVVVFDEAQRAWSQAMTADFMKRKKGVPNFSDSEPQFLIRYVDRHKDWAVILCLVGGGQEINRGESGIGAWVEAVRTSFPNWDMYISSRLTDSEYAATATIGTVQESRGVYFDDNLHLAVSMRSFRAEHVSAFVKAVLDCERDNARLTLAKLNRYPIAITRNLNLAKQWVRTMARGSERFGLIASSKAQRLKPHAIDIRVKTDPVHWFLDGKDDTRSSYYLEDAATEFQVQGLEVDWAIVSWDGDFRFKGSGWSFHDFRGAKWQNVKNPENRNYLKNAYRVLLTRARQGMVIFVPEGDPADHTRPPAFYDSTFEYLAQIGISVLN
;
A
#
# COMPACT_ATOMS: atom_id res chain seq x y z
N MET A 1 13.67 -4.57 -62.92
CA MET A 1 12.98 -4.07 -64.13
C MET A 1 12.08 -2.94 -63.69
N CYS A 2 12.53 -1.69 -63.93
CA CYS A 2 11.67 -0.53 -64.03
C CYS A 2 10.82 -0.61 -65.31
N PRO A 3 9.71 0.09 -65.49
CA PRO A 3 9.83 1.49 -65.88
C PRO A 3 8.81 2.47 -65.27
N CYS A 4 9.30 3.69 -65.24
CA CYS A 4 8.71 5.01 -65.29
C CYS A 4 7.70 5.25 -66.39
N GLN A 5 6.84 6.28 -66.25
CA GLN A 5 6.66 7.44 -67.18
C GLN A 5 5.43 8.24 -66.76
N PHE A 6 5.58 9.51 -66.40
CA PHE A 6 5.43 10.78 -67.15
C PHE A 6 3.96 11.20 -67.35
N ILE A 7 3.59 12.44 -66.98
CA ILE A 7 3.56 13.70 -67.74
C ILE A 7 2.91 14.78 -66.83
N ASN A 8 3.56 15.87 -66.44
CA ASN A 8 3.65 17.22 -67.07
C ASN A 8 2.33 18.02 -67.07
N THR A 9 2.21 19.21 -66.66
CA THR A 9 2.72 20.57 -66.69
C THR A 9 1.60 21.49 -66.23
N ALA A 10 1.72 22.62 -65.66
CA ALA A 10 2.32 23.92 -65.95
C ALA A 10 2.00 24.87 -64.76
N ALA A 11 2.89 25.53 -64.30
CA ALA A 11 3.45 26.89 -64.47
C ALA A 11 2.95 27.89 -63.40
N LEU A 12 3.79 28.23 -62.45
CA LEU A 12 4.46 29.53 -62.06
C LEU A 12 3.63 30.84 -62.06
N PRO A 13 4.04 31.92 -61.37
CA PRO A 13 4.86 32.08 -60.14
C PRO A 13 4.23 33.08 -59.14
N TRP A 14 4.73 33.18 -57.94
CA TRP A 14 5.03 34.45 -57.25
C TRP A 14 6.00 34.19 -56.12
N ALA A 15 7.10 34.84 -56.25
CA ALA A 15 8.29 34.69 -55.46
C ALA A 15 8.23 35.39 -54.13
N CYS A 16 8.98 34.77 -53.18
CA CYS A 16 9.95 35.44 -52.30
C CYS A 16 9.50 36.73 -51.60
N TRP A 17 9.30 36.59 -50.31
CA TRP A 17 9.78 37.50 -49.26
C TRP A 17 9.25 36.99 -47.90
N ILE A 18 10.08 36.49 -47.09
CA ILE A 18 10.17 36.50 -45.62
C ILE A 18 10.94 35.24 -45.17
N CYS A 19 12.24 35.26 -45.46
CA CYS A 19 13.23 34.53 -44.69
C CYS A 19 14.06 35.58 -43.94
N SER A 20 13.63 35.97 -42.78
CA SER A 20 14.47 36.50 -41.69
C SER A 20 13.56 36.77 -40.48
N ASN A 21 13.97 36.23 -39.35
CA ASN A 21 13.37 36.39 -38.05
C ASN A 21 12.29 35.38 -37.64
N PHE A 22 12.62 34.08 -37.60
CA PHE A 22 12.10 33.25 -36.53
C PHE A 22 13.22 33.02 -35.51
N SER A 23 13.25 33.93 -34.55
CA SER A 23 13.88 33.77 -33.27
C SER A 23 13.32 32.46 -32.61
N VAL A 24 14.24 31.54 -32.32
CA VAL A 24 13.96 30.35 -31.47
C VAL A 24 13.77 30.84 -30.04
N ALA A 25 12.58 31.31 -29.74
CA ALA A 25 12.19 31.63 -28.38
C ALA A 25 10.67 31.55 -28.30
N ASN A 26 10.16 30.39 -27.96
CA ASN A 26 8.92 30.12 -27.19
C ASN A 26 8.49 28.67 -27.40
N LEU A 27 9.38 27.74 -27.01
CA LEU A 27 8.91 26.46 -26.45
C LEU A 27 8.35 26.83 -25.11
N THR A 28 7.04 26.86 -24.97
CA THR A 28 6.34 26.85 -23.70
C THR A 28 7.00 25.80 -22.79
N PRO A 29 7.52 26.17 -21.61
CA PRO A 29 8.05 25.18 -20.69
C PRO A 29 6.90 24.23 -20.37
N ALA A 30 7.10 22.95 -20.67
CA ALA A 30 6.26 21.91 -20.12
C ALA A 30 6.10 22.21 -18.61
N LEU A 31 4.87 22.20 -18.10
CA LEU A 31 4.56 22.40 -16.71
C LEU A 31 5.44 21.46 -15.88
N ILE A 32 6.57 21.98 -15.41
CA ILE A 32 7.43 21.31 -14.45
C ILE A 32 6.58 21.29 -13.16
N VAL A 33 6.04 20.15 -12.82
CA VAL A 33 5.41 19.95 -11.52
C VAL A 33 6.53 20.06 -10.49
N SER A 34 6.75 21.26 -9.97
CA SER A 34 7.70 21.49 -8.88
C SER A 34 7.25 20.72 -7.67
N ARG A 35 8.06 19.77 -7.21
CA ARG A 35 7.80 19.01 -5.97
C ARG A 35 8.12 19.80 -4.71
N ALA A 36 8.71 20.96 -4.85
CA ALA A 36 9.07 21.87 -3.78
C ALA A 36 8.35 23.20 -3.98
N TRP A 37 8.05 23.88 -2.90
CA TRP A 37 7.48 25.23 -2.97
C TRP A 37 8.49 26.26 -3.47
N TYR A 38 9.77 26.04 -3.15
CA TYR A 38 10.87 26.83 -3.65
C TYR A 38 12.03 25.94 -4.06
N GLY A 39 12.68 26.22 -5.19
CA GLY A 39 13.87 25.53 -5.65
C GLY A 39 14.77 26.48 -6.43
N ALA A 40 16.06 26.48 -6.07
CA ALA A 40 17.09 27.30 -6.70
C ALA A 40 18.47 26.67 -6.53
N SER A 41 19.46 27.13 -7.32
CA SER A 41 20.85 26.86 -6.98
C SER A 41 21.20 27.53 -5.64
N ILE A 42 22.16 26.95 -4.91
CA ILE A 42 22.61 27.52 -3.63
C ILE A 42 23.11 28.97 -3.84
N ALA A 43 23.76 29.24 -4.97
CA ALA A 43 24.25 30.58 -5.29
C ALA A 43 23.11 31.60 -5.49
N GLU A 44 22.06 31.22 -6.25
CA GLU A 44 20.87 32.05 -6.45
C GLU A 44 20.11 32.25 -5.13
N PHE A 45 19.92 31.19 -4.35
CA PHE A 45 19.25 31.26 -3.06
C PHE A 45 19.93 32.21 -2.09
N ARG A 46 21.28 32.20 -2.04
CA ARG A 46 22.05 33.09 -1.18
C ARG A 46 22.01 34.55 -1.58
N SER A 47 21.90 34.84 -2.87
CA SER A 47 21.76 36.21 -3.39
C SER A 47 20.34 36.74 -3.40
N ALA A 48 19.32 35.88 -3.22
CA ALA A 48 17.94 36.27 -3.23
C ALA A 48 17.53 37.00 -1.94
N ASP A 49 16.61 37.97 -2.08
CA ASP A 49 16.03 38.64 -0.92
C ASP A 49 15.17 37.65 -0.10
N PRO A 50 15.42 37.54 1.22
CA PRO A 50 14.66 36.65 2.09
C PRO A 50 13.12 36.89 2.03
N ASN A 51 12.68 38.13 1.87
CA ASN A 51 11.25 38.44 1.78
C ASN A 51 10.64 37.93 0.46
N SER A 52 11.40 37.93 -0.61
CA SER A 52 10.98 37.35 -1.91
C SER A 52 10.79 35.84 -1.79
N ILE A 53 11.72 35.13 -1.16
CA ILE A 53 11.61 33.68 -0.89
C ILE A 53 10.40 33.41 -0.02
N PHE A 54 10.26 34.14 1.09
CA PHE A 54 9.11 34.04 1.99
C PHE A 54 7.77 34.28 1.24
N GLY A 55 7.74 35.29 0.36
CA GLY A 55 6.55 35.59 -0.46
C GLY A 55 6.15 34.43 -1.39
N ILE A 56 7.13 33.64 -1.88
CA ILE A 56 6.86 32.44 -2.71
C ILE A 56 6.28 31.33 -1.83
N LEU A 57 6.89 31.06 -0.67
CA LEU A 57 6.42 30.02 0.27
C LEU A 57 5.01 30.32 0.84
N ALA A 58 4.65 31.59 0.99
CA ALA A 58 3.37 32.03 1.55
C ALA A 58 2.20 32.02 0.53
N LYS A 59 2.45 31.80 -0.76
CA LYS A 59 1.42 31.86 -1.82
C LYS A 59 0.53 30.64 -1.95
N ASP A 60 0.90 29.51 -1.34
CA ASP A 60 0.11 28.28 -1.48
C ASP A 60 -1.13 28.31 -0.56
N PRO A 61 -2.36 28.21 -1.15
CA PRO A 61 -3.61 28.31 -0.40
C PRO A 61 -3.96 27.07 0.46
N GLU A 62 -3.19 26.00 0.39
CA GLU A 62 -3.50 24.76 1.15
C GLU A 62 -3.27 24.89 2.66
N PHE A 63 -2.74 26.01 3.14
CA PHE A 63 -2.45 26.22 4.56
C PHE A 63 -3.02 27.52 5.13
N ASP A 64 -3.90 27.38 6.10
CA ASP A 64 -4.12 28.39 7.15
C ASP A 64 -2.79 28.52 7.93
N LEU A 65 -1.94 29.44 7.48
CA LEU A 65 -0.61 29.68 8.04
C LEU A 65 -0.74 30.16 9.48
N ALA A 66 -0.50 29.27 10.43
CA ALA A 66 -0.34 29.65 11.81
C ALA A 66 0.82 30.67 11.92
N THR A 67 0.67 31.71 12.71
CA THR A 67 1.65 32.80 12.90
C THR A 67 3.05 32.25 13.29
N THR A 68 3.09 31.11 13.98
CA THR A 68 4.30 30.39 14.39
C THR A 68 5.11 29.81 13.20
N GLN A 69 4.45 29.37 12.13
CA GLN A 69 5.11 28.80 10.97
C GLN A 69 5.77 29.88 10.10
N LYS A 70 5.17 31.08 10.06
CA LYS A 70 5.77 32.23 9.34
C LYS A 70 7.10 32.68 9.96
N GLY A 71 7.17 32.71 11.28
CA GLY A 71 8.42 33.05 12.00
C GLY A 71 9.52 32.02 11.73
N ALA A 72 9.17 30.73 11.74
CA ALA A 72 10.12 29.64 11.50
C ALA A 72 10.79 29.73 10.11
N TRP A 73 10.04 30.05 9.06
CA TRP A 73 10.62 30.16 7.71
C TRP A 73 11.61 31.31 7.56
N VAL A 74 11.35 32.46 8.16
CA VAL A 74 12.27 33.60 8.09
C VAL A 74 13.59 33.24 8.77
N GLU A 75 13.56 32.60 9.92
CA GLU A 75 14.73 32.13 10.64
C GLU A 75 15.50 31.05 9.85
N GLN A 76 14.79 30.10 9.26
CA GLN A 76 15.38 29.05 8.43
C GLN A 76 16.05 29.61 7.18
N ILE A 77 15.42 30.56 6.47
CA ILE A 77 15.99 31.19 5.27
C ILE A 77 17.31 31.90 5.64
N ALA A 78 17.29 32.76 6.67
CA ALA A 78 18.47 33.50 7.10
C ALA A 78 19.60 32.56 7.57
N PHE A 79 19.25 31.52 8.32
CA PHE A 79 20.19 30.49 8.75
C PHE A 79 20.84 29.77 7.56
N LEU A 80 20.06 29.33 6.58
CA LEU A 80 20.55 28.60 5.40
C LEU A 80 21.42 29.51 4.53
N GLN A 81 21.04 30.77 4.29
CA GLN A 81 21.85 31.73 3.51
C GLN A 81 23.23 31.96 4.12
N LYS A 82 23.29 31.99 5.46
CA LYS A 82 24.56 32.13 6.20
C LYS A 82 25.43 30.86 6.13
N ASN A 83 24.83 29.68 6.28
CA ASN A 83 25.59 28.43 6.47
C ASN A 83 25.93 27.68 5.18
N LEU A 84 25.34 28.04 4.04
CA LEU A 84 25.61 27.42 2.74
C LEU A 84 26.66 28.18 1.90
N ASP A 85 27.47 29.06 2.51
CA ASP A 85 28.54 29.78 1.83
C ASP A 85 29.55 28.82 1.18
N ARG A 86 29.98 29.13 -0.06
CA ARG A 86 30.94 28.34 -0.84
C ARG A 86 30.54 26.91 -1.16
N LEU A 87 29.32 26.49 -0.87
CA LEU A 87 28.78 25.21 -1.29
C LEU A 87 28.09 25.37 -2.66
N ASN A 88 28.31 24.39 -3.55
CA ASN A 88 27.70 24.36 -4.87
C ASN A 88 26.67 23.23 -4.96
N GLY A 89 25.49 23.54 -5.43
CA GLY A 89 24.42 22.55 -5.51
C GLY A 89 23.05 23.18 -5.71
N MET A 90 22.00 22.40 -5.49
CA MET A 90 20.62 22.84 -5.50
C MET A 90 20.02 22.75 -4.10
N LEU A 91 19.12 23.68 -3.83
CA LEU A 91 18.32 23.72 -2.61
C LEU A 91 16.84 23.70 -2.98
N TYR A 92 16.09 22.91 -2.24
CA TYR A 92 14.62 22.83 -2.30
C TYR A 92 14.05 23.04 -0.90
N LEU A 93 13.09 23.98 -0.76
CA LEU A 93 12.35 24.21 0.48
C LEU A 93 10.95 23.62 0.37
N GLU A 94 10.44 23.07 1.47
CA GLU A 94 9.13 22.43 1.57
C GLU A 94 8.95 21.36 0.47
N PHE A 95 9.90 20.43 0.41
CA PHE A 95 9.89 19.37 -0.59
C PHE A 95 8.84 18.30 -0.25
N ASN A 96 7.89 18.11 -1.15
CA ASN A 96 6.75 17.21 -0.93
C ASN A 96 7.16 15.73 -0.96
N ILE A 97 6.83 15.03 0.12
CA ILE A 97 6.89 13.57 0.22
C ILE A 97 5.44 13.03 0.14
N PRO A 98 4.97 12.67 -1.06
CA PRO A 98 3.56 12.40 -1.30
C PRO A 98 2.97 11.27 -0.45
N ARG A 99 3.76 10.22 -0.16
CA ARG A 99 3.31 9.07 0.63
C ARG A 99 2.87 9.46 2.04
N MET A 100 3.60 10.35 2.66
CA MET A 100 3.35 10.74 4.05
C MET A 100 2.37 11.93 4.17
N GLY A 101 2.02 12.57 3.05
CA GLY A 101 1.28 13.83 3.07
C GLY A 101 2.03 14.91 3.85
N SER A 102 3.36 14.79 3.90
CA SER A 102 4.27 15.64 4.65
C SER A 102 5.30 16.24 3.72
N ARG A 103 6.00 17.26 4.19
CA ARG A 103 7.08 17.92 3.47
C ARG A 103 8.35 17.88 4.29
N VAL A 104 9.47 17.81 3.58
CA VAL A 104 10.79 17.99 4.16
C VAL A 104 11.08 19.47 4.15
N ASP A 105 11.50 20.02 5.26
CA ASP A 105 11.82 21.45 5.34
C ASP A 105 12.85 21.85 4.29
N VAL A 106 13.95 21.08 4.14
CA VAL A 106 15.00 21.35 3.16
C VAL A 106 15.58 20.07 2.56
N VAL A 107 15.73 20.04 1.24
CA VAL A 107 16.54 19.06 0.53
C VAL A 107 17.70 19.78 -0.17
N LEU A 108 18.93 19.31 0.06
CA LEU A 108 20.12 19.83 -0.61
C LEU A 108 20.75 18.75 -1.47
N LEU A 109 21.08 19.11 -2.73
CA LEU A 109 21.84 18.26 -3.65
C LEU A 109 23.24 18.84 -3.78
N ILE A 110 24.23 18.23 -3.14
CA ILE A 110 25.62 18.72 -3.12
C ILE A 110 26.56 17.56 -3.46
N GLY A 111 27.29 17.67 -4.55
CA GLY A 111 28.17 16.60 -5.04
C GLY A 111 27.43 15.29 -5.24
N PRO A 112 27.86 14.16 -4.65
CA PRO A 112 27.23 12.85 -4.77
C PRO A 112 26.12 12.61 -3.73
N VAL A 113 25.78 13.61 -2.88
CA VAL A 113 24.94 13.42 -1.69
C VAL A 113 23.64 14.20 -1.77
N VAL A 114 22.55 13.55 -1.37
CA VAL A 114 21.26 14.19 -1.07
C VAL A 114 21.15 14.35 0.45
N PHE A 115 21.15 15.60 0.92
CA PHE A 115 20.87 15.90 2.32
C PHE A 115 19.38 16.14 2.51
N VAL A 116 18.82 15.51 3.53
CA VAL A 116 17.42 15.66 3.95
C VAL A 116 17.44 16.33 5.30
N VAL A 117 17.03 17.59 5.37
CA VAL A 117 17.18 18.42 6.57
C VAL A 117 15.83 18.77 7.17
N GLU A 118 15.70 18.56 8.46
CA GLU A 118 14.51 18.88 9.24
C GLU A 118 14.88 19.78 10.42
N PHE A 119 14.10 20.84 10.62
CA PHE A 119 14.27 21.77 11.72
C PHE A 119 13.26 21.51 12.84
N LYS A 120 13.70 21.59 14.07
CA LYS A 120 12.84 21.66 15.27
C LYS A 120 13.11 22.97 15.97
N VAL A 121 12.35 23.99 15.57
CA VAL A 121 12.48 25.35 16.09
C VAL A 121 12.01 25.39 17.55
N GLY A 122 12.83 25.97 18.43
CA GLY A 122 12.55 26.06 19.87
C GLY A 122 12.84 24.78 20.66
N GLU A 123 13.32 23.71 20.03
CA GLU A 123 13.65 22.46 20.72
C GLU A 123 15.10 22.42 21.17
N ALA A 124 15.31 22.08 22.45
CA ALA A 124 16.62 21.97 23.08
C ALA A 124 17.19 20.53 23.09
N SER A 125 16.43 19.56 22.58
CA SER A 125 16.81 18.15 22.57
C SER A 125 16.34 17.45 21.30
N PHE A 126 16.94 16.30 21.00
CA PHE A 126 16.63 15.49 19.83
C PHE A 126 15.62 14.39 20.20
N ALA A 127 14.33 14.74 20.17
CA ALA A 127 13.26 13.77 20.44
C ALA A 127 13.31 12.62 19.43
N ARG A 128 13.15 11.37 19.90
CA ARG A 128 13.19 10.17 19.05
C ARG A 128 12.21 10.25 17.87
N ALA A 129 11.02 10.80 18.09
CA ALA A 129 10.03 10.99 17.03
C ALA A 129 10.52 11.92 15.91
N ALA A 130 11.30 12.96 16.24
CA ALA A 130 11.88 13.87 15.24
C ALA A 130 13.04 13.18 14.48
N VAL A 131 13.85 12.37 15.17
CA VAL A 131 14.90 11.56 14.53
C VAL A 131 14.29 10.53 13.58
N ASP A 132 13.27 9.79 14.04
CA ASP A 132 12.54 8.82 13.19
C ASP A 132 11.90 9.55 11.98
N GLN A 133 11.35 10.76 12.14
CA GLN A 133 10.72 11.55 11.07
C GLN A 133 11.69 11.90 9.94
N VAL A 134 12.84 12.49 10.24
CA VAL A 134 13.83 12.85 9.20
C VAL A 134 14.42 11.62 8.52
N TRP A 135 14.54 10.53 9.26
CA TRP A 135 14.98 9.25 8.70
C TRP A 135 13.95 8.69 7.73
N ASP A 136 12.67 8.70 8.11
CA ASP A 136 11.57 8.27 7.25
C ASP A 136 11.52 9.05 5.94
N TYR A 137 11.80 10.35 5.95
CA TYR A 137 11.89 11.14 4.72
C TYR A 137 13.02 10.66 3.79
N ALA A 138 14.20 10.38 4.34
CA ALA A 138 15.31 9.84 3.55
C ALA A 138 15.00 8.43 3.02
N LEU A 139 14.36 7.58 3.83
CA LEU A 139 13.91 6.25 3.44
C LEU A 139 12.83 6.30 2.34
N ASP A 140 11.93 7.25 2.42
CA ASP A 140 10.90 7.47 1.40
C ASP A 140 11.52 7.89 0.06
N LEU A 141 12.45 8.84 0.07
CA LEU A 141 13.19 9.20 -1.15
C LEU A 141 13.97 8.01 -1.70
N LYS A 142 14.65 7.24 -0.84
CA LYS A 142 15.40 6.04 -1.25
C LYS A 142 14.54 4.98 -1.91
N ASN A 143 13.34 4.77 -1.37
CA ASN A 143 12.46 3.69 -1.79
C ASN A 143 11.55 4.05 -2.96
N PHE A 144 11.21 5.33 -3.13
CA PHE A 144 10.15 5.74 -4.04
C PHE A 144 10.55 6.81 -5.06
N HIS A 145 11.66 7.50 -4.87
CA HIS A 145 12.18 8.47 -5.83
C HIS A 145 13.23 7.83 -6.73
N GLU A 146 12.95 7.68 -8.02
CA GLU A 146 13.74 6.88 -8.96
C GLU A 146 15.21 7.29 -8.98
N ALA A 147 15.52 8.59 -9.06
CA ALA A 147 16.90 9.08 -9.07
C ALA A 147 17.60 8.97 -7.71
N SER A 148 16.88 8.65 -6.61
CA SER A 148 17.47 8.47 -5.28
C SER A 148 17.83 7.02 -4.97
N HIS A 149 17.43 6.06 -5.81
CA HIS A 149 17.67 4.64 -5.55
C HIS A 149 19.15 4.24 -5.41
N GLN A 150 20.05 4.92 -6.12
CA GLN A 150 21.49 4.61 -6.12
C GLN A 150 22.33 5.67 -5.39
N VAL A 151 21.71 6.74 -4.90
CA VAL A 151 22.40 7.89 -4.32
C VAL A 151 22.53 7.74 -2.81
N SER A 152 23.56 8.32 -2.24
CA SER A 152 23.73 8.46 -0.79
C SER A 152 22.78 9.53 -0.24
N LEU A 153 22.00 9.16 0.79
CA LEU A 153 21.08 10.08 1.47
C LEU A 153 21.53 10.27 2.92
N VAL A 154 21.74 11.51 3.30
CA VAL A 154 22.18 11.89 4.65
C VAL A 154 21.08 12.73 5.32
N PRO A 155 20.28 12.14 6.23
CA PRO A 155 19.31 12.91 7.01
C PRO A 155 20.00 13.70 8.11
N ILE A 156 19.59 14.97 8.28
CA ILE A 156 20.11 15.88 9.30
C ILE A 156 18.94 16.46 10.08
N LEU A 157 18.94 16.27 11.39
CA LEU A 157 17.99 16.89 12.31
C LEU A 157 18.66 18.06 13.03
N ILE A 158 18.06 19.25 12.92
CA ILE A 158 18.53 20.46 13.59
C ILE A 158 17.54 20.82 14.71
N ALA A 159 18.00 20.81 15.97
CA ALA A 159 17.26 21.35 17.09
C ALA A 159 17.86 22.74 17.41
N THR A 160 17.03 23.81 17.23
CA THR A 160 17.58 25.19 17.20
C THR A 160 18.09 25.70 18.55
N GLU A 161 17.63 25.13 19.67
CA GLU A 161 18.08 25.48 21.02
C GLU A 161 18.99 24.40 21.66
N ALA A 162 19.36 23.37 20.91
CA ALA A 162 20.31 22.37 21.39
C ALA A 162 21.70 23.00 21.60
N LYS A 163 22.33 22.70 22.73
CA LYS A 163 23.66 23.26 23.07
C LYS A 163 24.80 22.42 22.54
N GLU A 164 24.61 21.12 22.40
CA GLU A 164 25.62 20.19 21.94
C GLU A 164 25.05 19.22 20.89
N PRO A 165 25.84 18.79 19.90
CA PRO A 165 25.41 17.77 18.95
C PRO A 165 25.33 16.42 19.67
N ALA A 166 24.19 15.74 19.55
CA ALA A 166 24.05 14.40 20.12
C ALA A 166 24.77 13.34 19.28
N SER A 167 24.86 13.50 17.97
CA SER A 167 25.58 12.58 17.09
C SER A 167 25.92 13.20 15.73
N MET A 168 27.21 13.33 15.44
CA MET A 168 27.75 13.62 14.11
C MET A 168 28.33 12.38 13.43
N LYS A 169 28.08 11.18 13.99
CA LYS A 169 28.64 9.95 13.45
C LYS A 169 27.99 9.59 12.12
N LEU A 170 28.79 9.51 11.08
CA LEU A 170 28.35 9.07 9.76
C LEU A 170 28.33 7.52 9.71
N THR A 171 27.14 6.94 9.71
CA THR A 171 26.97 5.48 9.66
C THR A 171 26.01 5.15 8.52
N ALA A 172 26.53 4.51 7.47
CA ALA A 172 25.75 4.08 6.32
C ALA A 172 25.09 2.71 6.59
N ASP A 173 23.86 2.57 6.14
CA ASP A 173 23.24 1.26 5.93
C ASP A 173 23.58 0.73 4.53
N VAL A 174 23.37 -0.56 4.29
CA VAL A 174 23.73 -1.25 3.03
C VAL A 174 23.11 -0.64 1.76
N ASP A 175 22.05 0.13 1.88
CA ASP A 175 21.37 0.79 0.76
C ASP A 175 21.84 2.23 0.53
N GLY A 176 22.80 2.73 1.31
CA GLY A 176 23.33 4.09 1.19
C GLY A 176 22.45 5.17 1.84
N VAL A 177 21.51 4.80 2.70
CA VAL A 177 20.85 5.73 3.61
C VAL A 177 21.64 5.77 4.91
N TYR A 178 22.04 6.95 5.32
CA TYR A 178 22.79 7.15 6.55
C TYR A 178 21.85 7.32 7.74
N ARG A 179 22.36 7.02 8.94
CA ARG A 179 21.63 7.32 10.17
C ARG A 179 21.55 8.83 10.38
N PRO A 180 20.44 9.36 10.91
CA PRO A 180 20.28 10.79 11.10
C PRO A 180 21.40 11.42 11.94
N MET A 181 22.03 12.43 11.38
CA MET A 181 22.94 13.30 12.13
C MET A 181 22.10 14.27 12.96
N GLN A 182 22.43 14.40 14.24
CA GLN A 182 21.74 15.28 15.17
C GLN A 182 22.67 16.44 15.51
N VAL A 183 22.33 17.62 15.04
CA VAL A 183 23.25 18.77 15.13
C VAL A 183 22.56 20.00 15.73
N HIS A 184 23.33 20.80 16.46
CA HIS A 184 22.91 22.16 16.79
C HIS A 184 23.22 23.10 15.60
N PRO A 185 22.64 24.30 15.55
CA PRO A 185 22.77 25.19 14.38
C PRO A 185 24.22 25.47 13.96
N GLU A 186 25.14 25.70 14.90
CA GLU A 186 26.55 26.00 14.58
C GLU A 186 27.28 24.80 13.98
N GLY A 187 26.83 23.58 14.26
CA GLY A 187 27.42 22.33 13.72
C GLY A 187 26.91 21.95 12.32
N PHE A 188 25.89 22.64 11.77
CA PHE A 188 25.26 22.24 10.52
C PHE A 188 26.21 22.22 9.33
N ARG A 189 27.01 23.26 9.16
CA ARG A 189 27.99 23.34 8.09
C ARG A 189 29.04 22.22 8.20
N ALA A 190 29.59 22.04 9.39
CA ALA A 190 30.58 21.00 9.65
C ALA A 190 30.02 19.59 9.36
N ALA A 191 28.73 19.34 9.63
CA ALA A 191 28.08 18.08 9.31
C ALA A 191 27.99 17.83 7.79
N ILE A 192 27.69 18.85 7.00
CA ILE A 192 27.68 18.75 5.53
C ILE A 192 29.08 18.48 4.99
N GLU A 193 30.09 19.27 5.42
CA GLU A 193 31.46 19.14 4.97
C GLU A 193 32.02 17.76 5.37
N TYR A 194 31.80 17.30 6.59
CA TYR A 194 32.18 15.97 7.04
C TYR A 194 31.56 14.85 6.20
N ALA A 195 30.28 14.98 5.83
CA ALA A 195 29.63 14.00 4.96
C ALA A 195 30.25 14.00 3.55
N LEU A 196 30.51 15.18 2.97
CA LEU A 196 31.10 15.30 1.64
C LEU A 196 32.55 14.79 1.57
N GLU A 197 33.33 14.91 2.64
CA GLU A 197 34.69 14.39 2.74
C GLU A 197 34.72 12.85 2.83
N ASN A 198 33.69 12.23 3.42
CA ASN A 198 33.66 10.80 3.69
C ASN A 198 32.78 9.99 2.72
N ILE A 199 32.01 10.63 1.86
CA ILE A 199 31.14 9.97 0.89
C ILE A 199 31.66 10.24 -0.53
N SER A 200 32.14 9.19 -1.17
CA SER A 200 32.62 9.23 -2.56
C SER A 200 31.50 8.91 -3.53
N GLY A 201 31.56 9.46 -4.75
CA GLY A 201 30.63 9.17 -5.84
C GLY A 201 30.67 10.24 -6.92
N ASP A 202 29.96 9.99 -8.01
CA ASP A 202 29.80 10.98 -9.08
C ASP A 202 28.83 12.07 -8.66
N ALA A 203 29.09 13.30 -9.10
CA ALA A 203 28.20 14.41 -8.84
C ALA A 203 26.80 14.15 -9.46
N LEU A 204 25.77 14.49 -8.72
CA LEU A 204 24.38 14.28 -9.13
C LEU A 204 24.02 15.21 -10.31
N ASP A 205 23.33 14.67 -11.32
CA ASP A 205 22.56 15.50 -12.24
C ASP A 205 21.33 16.05 -11.49
N GLN A 206 21.47 17.28 -11.03
CA GLN A 206 20.48 17.94 -10.16
C GLN A 206 19.15 18.17 -10.88
N ARG A 207 19.15 18.40 -12.21
CA ARG A 207 17.95 18.60 -13.00
C ARG A 207 17.21 17.27 -13.22
N GLN A 208 17.96 16.23 -13.57
CA GLN A 208 17.41 14.89 -13.72
C GLN A 208 16.83 14.39 -12.39
N TRP A 209 17.52 14.64 -11.27
CA TRP A 209 17.02 14.27 -9.95
C TRP A 209 15.70 14.95 -9.63
N ALA A 210 15.57 16.26 -9.82
CA ALA A 210 14.35 17.01 -9.52
C ALA A 210 13.14 16.58 -10.38
N GLN A 211 13.38 16.09 -11.59
CA GLN A 211 12.35 15.65 -12.54
C GLN A 211 12.07 14.15 -12.49
N ALA A 212 12.85 13.39 -11.73
CA ALA A 212 12.72 11.94 -11.68
C ALA A 212 11.35 11.51 -11.14
N ALA A 213 10.88 10.37 -11.62
CA ALA A 213 9.61 9.81 -11.20
C ALA A 213 9.63 9.45 -9.70
N TYR A 214 8.54 9.76 -9.02
CA TYR A 214 8.30 9.34 -7.65
C TYR A 214 7.15 8.34 -7.66
N LYS A 215 7.44 7.09 -7.29
CA LYS A 215 6.50 5.95 -7.33
C LYS A 215 6.24 5.43 -5.92
N PRO A 216 5.59 6.20 -5.06
CA PRO A 216 5.30 5.75 -3.70
C PRO A 216 4.18 4.72 -3.71
N THR A 217 4.32 3.77 -2.81
CA THR A 217 3.30 2.78 -2.53
C THR A 217 2.81 3.01 -1.11
N PRO A 218 1.79 3.84 -0.91
CA PRO A 218 1.21 4.01 0.41
C PRO A 218 0.65 2.67 0.90
N THR A 219 0.73 2.41 2.18
CA THR A 219 -0.08 1.36 2.80
C THR A 219 -1.56 1.70 2.60
N ILE A 220 -2.43 0.71 2.65
CA ILE A 220 -3.88 0.95 2.56
C ILE A 220 -4.36 1.95 3.62
N VAL A 221 -3.72 1.98 4.79
CA VAL A 221 -4.03 2.93 5.88
C VAL A 221 -3.61 4.36 5.52
N GLU A 222 -2.41 4.55 4.97
CA GLU A 222 -1.93 5.86 4.53
C GLU A 222 -2.77 6.40 3.38
N ALA A 223 -3.08 5.55 2.40
CA ALA A 223 -3.95 5.90 1.29
C ALA A 223 -5.36 6.27 1.75
N ALA A 224 -5.92 5.51 2.70
CA ALA A 224 -7.22 5.79 3.30
C ALA A 224 -7.24 7.17 4.00
N ARG A 225 -6.20 7.47 4.79
CA ARG A 225 -6.06 8.77 5.45
C ARG A 225 -5.99 9.93 4.44
N ALA A 226 -5.21 9.77 3.38
CA ALA A 226 -5.07 10.77 2.33
C ALA A 226 -6.41 11.04 1.61
N LEU A 227 -7.16 9.98 1.25
CA LEU A 227 -8.48 10.10 0.63
C LEU A 227 -9.49 10.79 1.56
N TYR A 228 -9.55 10.37 2.82
CA TYR A 228 -10.47 10.92 3.80
C TYR A 228 -10.16 12.38 4.17
N ALA A 229 -8.90 12.80 4.07
CA ALA A 229 -8.47 14.19 4.30
C ALA A 229 -8.91 15.17 3.21
N HIS A 230 -9.71 14.74 2.22
CA HIS A 230 -10.14 15.53 1.05
C HIS A 230 -9.02 15.96 0.09
N HIS A 231 -7.83 15.41 0.25
CA HIS A 231 -6.83 15.44 -0.79
C HIS A 231 -7.25 14.45 -1.90
N GLY A 232 -8.30 14.74 -2.63
CA GLY A 232 -8.91 13.84 -3.62
C GLY A 232 -7.88 13.04 -4.44
N VAL A 233 -8.32 12.15 -5.33
CA VAL A 233 -7.44 11.35 -6.24
C VAL A 233 -6.33 12.20 -6.89
N GLN A 234 -6.47 13.54 -6.92
CA GLN A 234 -5.43 14.45 -7.38
C GLN A 234 -4.17 14.46 -6.51
N ALA A 235 -4.26 14.29 -5.21
CA ALA A 235 -3.08 14.15 -4.34
C ALA A 235 -2.43 12.77 -4.49
N ILE A 236 -3.25 11.73 -4.72
CA ILE A 236 -2.76 10.41 -5.13
C ILE A 236 -2.29 10.44 -6.59
N LYS A 237 -2.73 11.41 -7.40
CA LYS A 237 -2.27 11.68 -8.78
C LYS A 237 -0.80 12.07 -8.90
N ALA A 238 -0.09 12.30 -7.83
CA ALA A 238 1.37 12.48 -7.85
C ALA A 238 2.16 11.18 -8.16
N PHE A 239 1.50 10.05 -8.33
CA PHE A 239 2.09 8.72 -8.58
C PHE A 239 2.17 8.41 -10.08
N ASP A 240 3.33 8.49 -10.69
CA ASP A 240 3.47 8.51 -12.17
C ASP A 240 3.06 7.24 -12.92
N ALA A 241 3.33 6.05 -12.46
CA ALA A 241 3.08 4.82 -13.23
C ALA A 241 1.70 4.17 -12.95
N GLY A 242 1.22 4.22 -11.71
CA GLY A 242 -0.13 3.77 -11.35
C GLY A 242 -1.23 4.77 -11.70
N LYS A 243 -0.84 6.04 -11.93
CA LYS A 243 -1.68 7.21 -12.16
C LYS A 243 -2.66 7.04 -13.33
N LYS A 244 -2.17 6.62 -14.48
CA LYS A 244 -3.01 6.51 -15.69
C LYS A 244 -4.04 5.40 -15.53
N ASN A 245 -3.65 4.26 -14.98
CA ASN A 245 -4.49 3.10 -14.81
C ASN A 245 -5.55 3.33 -13.71
N LEU A 246 -5.12 3.77 -12.50
CA LEU A 246 -6.02 4.05 -11.38
C LEU A 246 -7.02 5.17 -11.71
N SER A 247 -6.56 6.25 -12.34
CA SER A 247 -7.43 7.38 -12.71
C SER A 247 -8.41 7.04 -13.83
N THR A 248 -7.99 6.23 -14.81
CA THR A 248 -8.87 5.74 -15.88
C THR A 248 -9.97 4.84 -15.32
N THR A 249 -9.58 3.88 -14.47
CA THR A 249 -10.55 2.97 -13.83
C THR A 249 -11.50 3.72 -12.89
N SER A 250 -11.00 4.63 -12.04
CA SER A 250 -11.87 5.43 -11.16
C SER A 250 -12.85 6.28 -11.97
N ARG A 251 -12.38 6.96 -13.01
CA ARG A 251 -13.26 7.74 -13.90
C ARG A 251 -14.32 6.86 -14.56
N ARG A 252 -13.95 5.67 -15.03
CA ARG A 252 -14.89 4.74 -15.65
C ARG A 252 -15.98 4.28 -14.68
N ILE A 253 -15.61 4.03 -13.44
CA ILE A 253 -16.58 3.67 -12.39
C ILE A 253 -17.54 4.84 -12.12
N GLU A 254 -17.04 6.07 -12.01
CA GLU A 254 -17.89 7.26 -11.85
C GLU A 254 -18.85 7.46 -13.04
N GLU A 255 -18.39 7.23 -14.27
CA GLU A 255 -19.23 7.26 -15.47
C GLU A 255 -20.36 6.22 -15.37
N LEU A 256 -20.07 5.00 -14.90
CA LEU A 256 -21.06 3.95 -14.72
C LEU A 256 -22.08 4.27 -13.61
N ILE A 257 -21.63 4.89 -12.51
CA ILE A 257 -22.52 5.35 -11.43
C ILE A 257 -23.46 6.44 -11.95
N GLU A 258 -22.95 7.41 -12.68
CA GLU A 258 -23.76 8.47 -13.26
C GLU A 258 -24.70 7.96 -14.35
N GLU A 259 -24.23 7.02 -15.17
CA GLU A 259 -25.08 6.35 -16.18
C GLU A 259 -26.24 5.60 -15.54
N ALA A 260 -25.98 4.84 -14.46
CA ALA A 260 -27.01 4.13 -13.70
C ALA A 260 -28.07 5.11 -13.16
N ARG A 261 -27.62 6.22 -12.56
CA ARG A 261 -28.46 7.24 -11.97
C ARG A 261 -29.34 7.95 -13.01
N VAL A 262 -28.74 8.41 -14.10
CA VAL A 262 -29.45 9.18 -15.13
C VAL A 262 -30.46 8.33 -15.92
N LYS A 263 -30.09 7.06 -16.18
CA LYS A 263 -30.91 6.14 -16.98
C LYS A 263 -31.81 5.25 -16.14
N ASN A 264 -31.88 5.41 -14.82
CA ASN A 264 -32.60 4.54 -13.88
C ASN A 264 -32.30 3.06 -14.12
N ARG A 265 -31.02 2.70 -14.13
CA ARG A 265 -30.55 1.33 -14.39
C ARG A 265 -29.88 0.73 -13.17
N LYS A 266 -29.82 -0.58 -13.10
CA LYS A 266 -29.08 -1.33 -12.08
C LYS A 266 -27.87 -1.95 -12.73
N ILE A 267 -26.69 -1.64 -12.19
CA ILE A 267 -25.40 -2.04 -12.75
C ILE A 267 -24.59 -2.82 -11.71
N ILE A 268 -23.99 -3.93 -12.14
CA ILE A 268 -22.95 -4.62 -11.38
C ILE A 268 -21.64 -4.61 -12.15
N CYS A 269 -20.56 -4.20 -11.50
CA CYS A 269 -19.22 -4.10 -12.09
C CYS A 269 -18.25 -5.04 -11.40
N PHE A 270 -17.42 -5.75 -12.18
CA PHE A 270 -16.34 -6.61 -11.68
C PHE A 270 -14.97 -6.01 -12.03
N LEU A 271 -14.33 -5.41 -11.02
CA LEU A 271 -13.01 -4.83 -11.14
C LEU A 271 -11.94 -5.86 -10.76
N THR A 272 -11.05 -6.17 -11.70
CA THR A 272 -9.89 -7.04 -11.47
C THR A 272 -8.59 -6.25 -11.36
N GLY A 273 -7.51 -6.88 -10.97
CA GLY A 273 -6.17 -6.27 -10.99
C GLY A 273 -5.13 -7.13 -10.30
N VAL A 274 -3.89 -6.96 -10.74
CA VAL A 274 -2.74 -7.69 -10.19
C VAL A 274 -2.62 -7.49 -8.67
N PRO A 275 -1.97 -8.41 -7.94
CA PRO A 275 -1.75 -8.24 -6.51
C PRO A 275 -1.06 -6.90 -6.19
N GLY A 276 -1.63 -6.14 -5.24
CA GLY A 276 -1.13 -4.82 -4.89
C GLY A 276 -1.46 -3.68 -5.86
N ALA A 277 -2.35 -3.88 -6.84
CA ALA A 277 -2.73 -2.84 -7.81
C ALA A 277 -3.63 -1.72 -7.25
N GLY A 278 -4.06 -1.79 -5.98
CA GLY A 278 -4.86 -0.74 -5.36
C GLY A 278 -6.37 -0.91 -5.54
N LYS A 279 -6.89 -2.12 -5.75
CA LYS A 279 -8.33 -2.39 -5.85
C LYS A 279 -9.13 -1.81 -4.68
N THR A 280 -8.75 -2.15 -3.46
CA THR A 280 -9.38 -1.62 -2.23
C THR A 280 -9.30 -0.09 -2.17
N LEU A 281 -8.22 0.51 -2.72
CA LEU A 281 -8.07 1.95 -2.81
C LEU A 281 -9.09 2.60 -3.76
N VAL A 282 -9.39 1.96 -4.91
CA VAL A 282 -10.48 2.38 -5.81
C VAL A 282 -11.82 2.35 -5.08
N GLY A 283 -12.12 1.24 -4.40
CA GLY A 283 -13.35 1.12 -3.64
C GLY A 283 -13.50 2.15 -2.53
N LEU A 284 -12.42 2.41 -1.81
CA LEU A 284 -12.38 3.42 -0.76
C LEU A 284 -12.54 4.84 -1.34
N ASN A 285 -11.94 5.11 -2.51
CA ASN A 285 -12.12 6.39 -3.20
C ASN A 285 -13.60 6.63 -3.56
N VAL A 286 -14.27 5.64 -4.16
CA VAL A 286 -15.70 5.72 -4.46
C VAL A 286 -16.51 5.97 -3.18
N ALA A 287 -16.26 5.18 -2.13
CA ALA A 287 -16.98 5.33 -0.87
C ALA A 287 -16.78 6.71 -0.22
N THR A 288 -15.56 7.27 -0.25
CA THR A 288 -15.27 8.58 0.34
C THR A 288 -15.80 9.75 -0.47
N GLN A 289 -15.80 9.66 -1.80
CA GLN A 289 -16.35 10.70 -2.68
C GLN A 289 -17.87 10.85 -2.52
N HIS A 290 -18.55 9.75 -2.27
CA HIS A 290 -20.00 9.70 -2.11
C HIS A 290 -20.48 9.64 -0.64
N ALA A 291 -19.56 9.75 0.34
CA ALA A 291 -19.89 9.65 1.78
C ALA A 291 -20.61 10.88 2.37
N ARG A 292 -20.79 11.96 1.61
CA ARG A 292 -21.44 13.20 2.11
C ARG A 292 -22.95 13.00 2.20
N ALA A 293 -23.54 13.41 3.33
CA ALA A 293 -24.96 13.27 3.62
C ALA A 293 -25.89 14.01 2.64
N ASP A 294 -25.37 15.01 1.95
CA ASP A 294 -26.07 15.78 0.91
C ASP A 294 -25.89 15.24 -0.51
N ASN A 295 -25.09 14.17 -0.69
CA ASN A 295 -24.87 13.55 -1.97
C ASN A 295 -25.99 12.52 -2.25
N PRO A 296 -26.75 12.64 -3.35
CA PRO A 296 -27.79 11.68 -3.70
C PRO A 296 -27.27 10.28 -4.07
N THR A 297 -25.95 10.13 -4.17
CA THR A 297 -25.28 8.89 -4.55
C THR A 297 -24.51 8.27 -3.39
N HIS A 298 -25.12 8.17 -2.21
CA HIS A 298 -24.48 7.54 -1.04
C HIS A 298 -23.81 6.20 -1.41
N ALA A 299 -22.58 6.01 -0.94
CA ALA A 299 -21.78 4.81 -1.19
C ALA A 299 -21.21 4.22 0.09
N VAL A 300 -21.21 2.89 0.16
CA VAL A 300 -20.63 2.13 1.27
C VAL A 300 -19.59 1.13 0.76
N LEU A 301 -18.43 1.07 1.44
CA LEU A 301 -17.42 0.02 1.27
C LEU A 301 -17.68 -1.11 2.26
N LEU A 302 -17.99 -2.28 1.76
CA LEU A 302 -18.22 -3.49 2.51
C LEU A 302 -17.04 -4.45 2.35
N SER A 303 -16.50 -4.95 3.45
CA SER A 303 -15.48 -6.00 3.40
C SER A 303 -15.83 -7.15 4.33
N GLY A 304 -15.58 -8.37 3.88
CA GLY A 304 -15.65 -9.57 4.71
C GLY A 304 -14.46 -9.67 5.68
N ASN A 305 -13.44 -8.83 5.53
CA ASN A 305 -12.26 -8.80 6.37
C ASN A 305 -12.44 -7.86 7.58
N GLY A 306 -12.95 -8.40 8.68
CA GLY A 306 -13.19 -7.66 9.92
C GLY A 306 -11.96 -6.91 10.45
N PRO A 307 -10.76 -7.52 10.53
CA PRO A 307 -9.52 -6.84 10.91
C PRO A 307 -9.20 -5.62 10.05
N LEU A 308 -9.28 -5.72 8.72
CA LEU A 308 -9.04 -4.60 7.81
C LEU A 308 -10.02 -3.45 8.08
N VAL A 309 -11.31 -3.76 8.18
CA VAL A 309 -12.34 -2.75 8.50
C VAL A 309 -12.06 -2.07 9.83
N ALA A 310 -11.71 -2.83 10.87
CA ALA A 310 -11.40 -2.28 12.20
C ALA A 310 -10.20 -1.33 12.16
N VAL A 311 -9.11 -1.73 11.49
CA VAL A 311 -7.89 -0.92 11.35
C VAL A 311 -8.15 0.35 10.55
N LEU A 312 -8.81 0.26 9.38
CA LEU A 312 -9.13 1.42 8.56
C LEU A 312 -10.00 2.43 9.32
N ARG A 313 -11.08 1.96 9.96
CA ARG A 313 -11.97 2.84 10.76
C ARG A 313 -11.23 3.52 11.90
N ALA A 314 -10.45 2.77 12.66
CA ALA A 314 -9.68 3.32 13.76
C ALA A 314 -8.63 4.34 13.29
N ALA A 315 -7.95 4.07 12.17
CA ALA A 315 -6.96 4.95 11.59
C ALA A 315 -7.58 6.29 11.15
N LEU A 316 -8.69 6.24 10.42
CA LEU A 316 -9.39 7.45 9.93
C LEU A 316 -9.99 8.25 11.09
N PHE A 317 -10.58 7.58 12.08
CA PHE A 317 -11.13 8.22 13.26
C PHE A 317 -10.05 8.91 14.11
N ARG A 318 -8.89 8.28 14.31
CA ARG A 318 -7.74 8.86 15.01
C ARG A 318 -7.22 10.11 14.26
N ASP A 319 -7.12 10.03 12.95
CA ASP A 319 -6.65 11.12 12.10
C ASP A 319 -7.59 12.32 12.10
N GLU A 320 -8.90 12.11 12.01
CA GLU A 320 -9.90 13.15 12.11
C GLU A 320 -9.86 13.86 13.47
N ARG A 321 -9.79 13.09 14.56
CA ARG A 321 -9.66 13.67 15.91
C ARG A 321 -8.38 14.50 16.07
N ALA A 322 -7.27 14.05 15.48
CA ALA A 322 -6.01 14.80 15.50
C ALA A 322 -6.15 16.13 14.75
N ARG A 323 -6.80 16.13 13.58
CA ARG A 323 -7.09 17.33 12.78
C ARG A 323 -8.02 18.32 13.52
N LEU A 324 -9.10 17.82 14.12
CA LEU A 324 -10.00 18.67 14.91
C LEU A 324 -9.27 19.32 16.08
N ARG A 325 -8.42 18.58 16.80
CA ARG A 325 -7.60 19.13 17.89
C ARG A 325 -6.64 20.21 17.41
N LYS A 326 -5.95 20.01 16.27
CA LYS A 326 -5.08 21.03 15.66
C LYS A 326 -5.81 22.32 15.31
N ARG A 327 -7.11 22.23 14.97
CA ARG A 327 -8.00 23.38 14.71
C ARG A 327 -8.65 23.94 15.97
N GLY A 328 -8.28 23.48 17.16
CA GLY A 328 -8.90 23.91 18.43
C GLY A 328 -10.34 23.43 18.64
N LEU A 329 -10.82 22.51 17.80
CA LEU A 329 -12.19 21.99 17.87
C LEU A 329 -12.24 20.71 18.72
N LYS A 330 -13.29 20.60 19.55
CA LYS A 330 -13.54 19.38 20.34
C LYS A 330 -14.26 18.33 19.47
N PRO A 331 -13.72 17.11 19.35
CA PRO A 331 -14.43 16.03 18.66
C PRO A 331 -15.76 15.72 19.35
N LYS A 332 -16.85 15.55 18.58
CA LYS A 332 -18.14 15.14 19.13
C LYS A 332 -18.01 13.75 19.76
N THR A 333 -18.45 13.63 21.02
CA THR A 333 -18.44 12.34 21.74
C THR A 333 -19.55 11.45 21.17
N GLY A 334 -19.20 10.19 20.82
CA GLY A 334 -20.18 9.17 20.40
C GLY A 334 -20.50 9.12 18.90
N SER A 335 -20.05 10.06 18.04
CA SER A 335 -20.20 9.94 16.60
C SER A 335 -18.94 9.37 15.96
N ASP A 336 -19.10 8.31 15.20
CA ASP A 336 -18.05 7.73 14.33
C ASP A 336 -18.54 7.83 12.88
N PRO A 337 -18.23 8.94 12.18
CA PRO A 337 -18.70 9.17 10.81
C PRO A 337 -18.13 8.13 9.82
N VAL A 338 -16.99 7.52 10.16
CA VAL A 338 -16.36 6.49 9.31
C VAL A 338 -17.20 5.22 9.26
N LYS A 339 -17.99 4.94 10.31
CA LYS A 339 -18.92 3.79 10.33
C LYS A 339 -19.97 3.84 9.23
N GLN A 340 -20.27 5.03 8.71
CA GLN A 340 -21.32 5.20 7.70
C GLN A 340 -20.87 4.65 6.34
N PHE A 341 -19.61 4.82 5.96
CA PHE A 341 -19.13 4.45 4.62
C PHE A 341 -18.12 3.31 4.57
N ILE A 342 -17.62 2.80 5.72
CA ILE A 342 -16.81 1.57 5.78
C ILE A 342 -17.46 0.62 6.77
N GLN A 343 -17.95 -0.52 6.30
CA GLN A 343 -18.68 -1.48 7.11
C GLN A 343 -18.20 -2.91 6.86
N ASN A 344 -18.42 -3.76 7.87
CA ASN A 344 -18.31 -5.21 7.68
C ASN A 344 -19.58 -5.72 6.96
N VAL A 345 -19.42 -6.59 5.97
CA VAL A 345 -20.51 -7.19 5.20
C VAL A 345 -21.60 -7.85 6.10
N HIS A 346 -21.20 -8.31 7.30
CA HIS A 346 -22.15 -8.90 8.25
C HIS A 346 -23.20 -7.90 8.76
N HIS A 347 -22.83 -6.63 8.95
CA HIS A 347 -23.78 -5.59 9.36
C HIS A 347 -24.79 -5.31 8.25
N PHE A 348 -24.30 -5.14 7.04
CA PHE A 348 -25.17 -4.93 5.87
C PHE A 348 -26.17 -6.08 5.68
N ARG A 349 -25.71 -7.32 5.85
CA ARG A 349 -26.58 -8.50 5.83
C ARG A 349 -27.59 -8.51 6.98
N ASP A 350 -27.20 -8.09 8.18
CA ASP A 350 -28.09 -8.05 9.34
C ASP A 350 -29.18 -6.98 9.20
N GLU A 351 -28.88 -5.86 8.54
CA GLU A 351 -29.86 -4.84 8.20
C GLU A 351 -30.89 -5.35 7.20
N ALA A 352 -30.44 -6.06 6.17
CA ALA A 352 -31.32 -6.69 5.17
C ALA A 352 -32.35 -7.66 5.77
N LEU A 353 -32.02 -8.30 6.92
CA LEU A 353 -32.92 -9.20 7.63
C LEU A 353 -33.94 -8.46 8.54
N LYS A 354 -33.64 -7.21 8.94
CA LYS A 354 -34.45 -6.45 9.90
C LYS A 354 -35.55 -5.62 9.23
N SER A 355 -35.34 -5.22 7.99
CA SER A 355 -36.22 -4.32 7.26
C SER A 355 -36.39 -4.79 5.83
N GLU A 356 -37.55 -4.56 5.23
CA GLU A 356 -37.78 -4.77 3.80
C GLU A 356 -37.47 -3.53 2.96
N ALA A 357 -37.15 -2.40 3.58
CA ALA A 357 -36.70 -1.21 2.88
C ALA A 357 -35.38 -1.44 2.13
N PRO A 358 -35.12 -0.71 1.05
CA PRO A 358 -33.81 -0.72 0.41
C PRO A 358 -32.73 -0.21 1.38
N PRO A 359 -31.43 -0.52 1.16
CA PRO A 359 -30.34 0.11 1.89
C PRO A 359 -30.36 1.64 1.66
N ALA A 360 -29.73 2.40 2.55
CA ALA A 360 -29.59 3.84 2.35
C ALA A 360 -28.69 4.17 1.15
N ASP A 361 -27.77 3.26 0.84
CA ASP A 361 -26.72 3.43 -0.15
C ASP A 361 -27.16 2.87 -1.51
N HIS A 362 -27.13 3.71 -2.56
CA HIS A 362 -27.36 3.28 -3.95
C HIS A 362 -26.11 2.66 -4.57
N VAL A 363 -24.92 2.99 -4.04
CA VAL A 363 -23.63 2.45 -4.50
C VAL A 363 -23.04 1.58 -3.41
N VAL A 364 -22.86 0.29 -3.71
CA VAL A 364 -22.31 -0.69 -2.75
C VAL A 364 -21.04 -1.30 -3.32
N VAL A 365 -19.92 -1.12 -2.62
CA VAL A 365 -18.63 -1.65 -3.00
C VAL A 365 -18.33 -2.87 -2.16
N PHE A 366 -18.13 -4.03 -2.78
CA PHE A 366 -17.71 -5.26 -2.11
C PHE A 366 -16.21 -5.48 -2.32
N ASP A 367 -15.44 -5.34 -1.26
CA ASP A 367 -14.01 -5.65 -1.25
C ASP A 367 -13.79 -7.15 -1.07
N GLU A 368 -12.84 -7.72 -1.83
CA GLU A 368 -12.57 -9.16 -1.89
C GLU A 368 -13.84 -9.97 -2.22
N ALA A 369 -14.59 -9.57 -3.24
CA ALA A 369 -15.90 -10.14 -3.59
C ALA A 369 -15.86 -11.65 -3.85
N GLN A 370 -14.72 -12.22 -4.29
CA GLN A 370 -14.53 -13.67 -4.47
C GLN A 370 -14.67 -14.48 -3.18
N ARG A 371 -14.61 -13.81 -2.01
CA ARG A 371 -14.72 -14.44 -0.68
C ARG A 371 -16.16 -14.60 -0.21
N ALA A 372 -17.13 -14.18 -0.97
CA ALA A 372 -18.54 -14.33 -0.62
C ALA A 372 -18.92 -15.82 -0.44
N TRP A 373 -19.80 -16.07 0.51
CA TRP A 373 -20.15 -17.43 0.92
C TRP A 373 -21.05 -18.14 -0.07
N SER A 374 -20.81 -19.44 -0.23
CA SER A 374 -21.69 -20.32 -1.00
C SER A 374 -23.07 -20.44 -0.33
N GLN A 375 -24.05 -20.91 -1.09
CA GLN A 375 -25.40 -21.17 -0.59
C GLN A 375 -25.39 -22.06 0.66
N ALA A 376 -24.63 -23.16 0.64
CA ALA A 376 -24.56 -24.10 1.77
C ALA A 376 -24.02 -23.44 3.03
N MET A 377 -22.97 -22.62 2.93
CA MET A 377 -22.39 -21.91 4.06
C MET A 377 -23.31 -20.82 4.60
N THR A 378 -23.94 -20.06 3.70
CA THR A 378 -24.90 -19.01 4.09
C THR A 378 -26.12 -19.62 4.79
N ALA A 379 -26.68 -20.71 4.26
CA ALA A 379 -27.79 -21.43 4.84
C ALA A 379 -27.48 -21.97 6.24
N ASP A 380 -26.30 -22.59 6.42
CA ASP A 380 -25.85 -23.11 7.70
C ASP A 380 -25.65 -21.98 8.74
N PHE A 381 -25.06 -20.87 8.34
CA PHE A 381 -24.92 -19.68 9.20
C PHE A 381 -26.29 -19.09 9.60
N MET A 382 -27.19 -18.90 8.63
CA MET A 382 -28.54 -18.36 8.85
C MET A 382 -29.32 -19.22 9.83
N LYS A 383 -29.25 -20.53 9.65
CA LYS A 383 -29.88 -21.49 10.56
C LYS A 383 -29.30 -21.42 11.99
N ARG A 384 -27.96 -21.50 12.12
CA ARG A 384 -27.31 -21.61 13.44
C ARG A 384 -27.23 -20.29 14.20
N LYS A 385 -27.03 -19.17 13.52
CA LYS A 385 -26.74 -17.88 14.14
C LYS A 385 -27.88 -16.88 14.07
N LYS A 386 -28.77 -17.02 13.13
CA LYS A 386 -29.89 -16.10 12.92
C LYS A 386 -31.27 -16.73 13.16
N GLY A 387 -31.32 -18.04 13.36
CA GLY A 387 -32.58 -18.75 13.56
C GLY A 387 -33.50 -18.77 12.33
N VAL A 388 -32.94 -18.58 11.13
CA VAL A 388 -33.68 -18.61 9.86
C VAL A 388 -33.46 -19.98 9.22
N PRO A 389 -34.40 -20.93 9.40
CA PRO A 389 -34.34 -22.23 8.74
C PRO A 389 -34.69 -22.06 7.24
N ASN A 390 -34.21 -22.97 6.40
CA ASN A 390 -34.53 -23.03 4.97
C ASN A 390 -34.10 -21.80 4.13
N PHE A 391 -33.03 -21.11 4.55
CA PHE A 391 -32.44 -20.05 3.78
C PHE A 391 -31.80 -20.63 2.51
N SER A 392 -32.19 -20.13 1.32
CA SER A 392 -31.86 -20.74 0.02
C SER A 392 -30.91 -19.92 -0.84
N ASP A 393 -30.56 -18.69 -0.43
CA ASP A 393 -29.68 -17.83 -1.23
C ASP A 393 -28.21 -18.07 -0.90
N SER A 394 -27.35 -17.94 -1.90
CA SER A 394 -25.93 -17.66 -1.66
C SER A 394 -25.75 -16.25 -1.10
N GLU A 395 -24.59 -15.95 -0.50
CA GLU A 395 -24.34 -14.59 0.00
C GLU A 395 -24.40 -13.54 -1.13
N PRO A 396 -23.80 -13.74 -2.33
CA PRO A 396 -23.98 -12.85 -3.46
C PRO A 396 -25.46 -12.61 -3.81
N GLN A 397 -26.24 -13.68 -3.93
CA GLN A 397 -27.66 -13.59 -4.29
C GLN A 397 -28.44 -12.77 -3.25
N PHE A 398 -28.20 -13.01 -1.97
CA PHE A 398 -28.83 -12.28 -0.87
C PHE A 398 -28.45 -10.79 -0.86
N LEU A 399 -27.17 -10.47 -1.06
CA LEU A 399 -26.67 -9.10 -1.07
C LEU A 399 -27.20 -8.31 -2.27
N ILE A 400 -27.23 -8.92 -3.46
CA ILE A 400 -27.83 -8.31 -4.66
C ILE A 400 -29.34 -8.07 -4.42
N ARG A 401 -30.05 -9.05 -3.85
CA ARG A 401 -31.49 -8.93 -3.54
C ARG A 401 -31.78 -7.76 -2.59
N TYR A 402 -30.88 -7.49 -1.63
CA TYR A 402 -31.05 -6.35 -0.74
C TYR A 402 -30.90 -5.01 -1.46
N VAL A 403 -29.90 -4.87 -2.32
CA VAL A 403 -29.69 -3.67 -3.14
C VAL A 403 -30.77 -3.54 -4.22
N ASP A 404 -31.29 -4.66 -4.74
CA ASP A 404 -32.34 -4.70 -5.75
C ASP A 404 -33.69 -4.13 -5.28
N ARG A 405 -33.87 -3.93 -3.97
CA ARG A 405 -35.05 -3.26 -3.40
C ARG A 405 -35.16 -1.78 -3.81
N HIS A 406 -34.10 -1.13 -4.28
CA HIS A 406 -34.21 0.16 -4.96
C HIS A 406 -35.04 0.03 -6.22
N LYS A 407 -36.02 0.92 -6.39
CA LYS A 407 -36.96 0.86 -7.54
C LYS A 407 -36.45 1.62 -8.75
N ASP A 408 -35.51 2.52 -8.55
CA ASP A 408 -34.92 3.40 -9.53
C ASP A 408 -33.58 2.88 -10.05
N TRP A 409 -32.49 3.17 -9.38
CA TRP A 409 -31.15 2.79 -9.80
C TRP A 409 -30.33 2.24 -8.64
N ALA A 410 -29.31 1.45 -8.98
CA ALA A 410 -28.31 0.99 -8.01
C ALA A 410 -27.05 0.55 -8.72
N VAL A 411 -25.91 0.63 -8.02
CA VAL A 411 -24.63 0.13 -8.52
C VAL A 411 -23.97 -0.76 -7.48
N ILE A 412 -23.55 -1.94 -7.91
CA ILE A 412 -22.70 -2.84 -7.13
C ILE A 412 -21.33 -2.89 -7.79
N LEU A 413 -20.27 -2.56 -7.04
CA LEU A 413 -18.88 -2.68 -7.47
C LEU A 413 -18.20 -3.83 -6.73
N CYS A 414 -17.88 -4.90 -7.42
CA CYS A 414 -17.17 -6.07 -6.90
C CYS A 414 -15.66 -5.93 -7.18
N LEU A 415 -14.86 -5.76 -6.14
CA LEU A 415 -13.40 -5.77 -6.23
C LEU A 415 -12.90 -7.21 -6.10
N VAL A 416 -12.27 -7.73 -7.16
CA VAL A 416 -11.92 -9.15 -7.29
C VAL A 416 -10.42 -9.36 -7.19
N GLY A 417 -9.97 -10.12 -6.19
CA GLY A 417 -8.58 -10.59 -6.05
C GLY A 417 -8.42 -12.02 -6.56
N GLY A 418 -7.38 -12.29 -7.34
CA GLY A 418 -7.05 -13.66 -7.78
C GLY A 418 -6.28 -14.45 -6.72
N GLY A 419 -6.61 -15.74 -6.53
CA GLY A 419 -5.81 -16.70 -5.76
C GLY A 419 -5.60 -16.38 -4.27
N GLN A 420 -6.55 -15.69 -3.63
CA GLN A 420 -6.47 -15.29 -2.23
C GLN A 420 -7.58 -15.89 -1.35
N GLU A 421 -8.26 -16.92 -1.81
CA GLU A 421 -9.26 -17.67 -1.04
C GLU A 421 -8.57 -18.44 0.09
N ILE A 422 -8.97 -18.16 1.33
CA ILE A 422 -8.37 -18.78 2.55
C ILE A 422 -9.40 -19.48 3.45
N ASN A 423 -10.70 -19.42 3.11
CA ASN A 423 -11.77 -20.00 3.91
C ASN A 423 -12.59 -21.05 3.16
N ARG A 424 -13.17 -21.97 3.96
CA ARG A 424 -14.18 -22.90 3.44
C ARG A 424 -15.43 -22.16 3.00
N GLY A 425 -16.00 -22.59 1.87
CA GLY A 425 -17.30 -22.11 1.41
C GLY A 425 -17.28 -20.75 0.75
N GLU A 426 -16.10 -20.19 0.47
CA GLU A 426 -15.94 -19.08 -0.46
C GLU A 426 -16.31 -19.58 -1.87
N SER A 427 -17.31 -18.94 -2.49
CA SER A 427 -17.91 -19.44 -3.75
C SER A 427 -17.25 -18.87 -5.00
N GLY A 428 -16.22 -18.05 -4.82
CA GLY A 428 -15.57 -17.37 -5.91
C GLY A 428 -16.46 -16.35 -6.61
N ILE A 429 -15.97 -15.79 -7.70
CA ILE A 429 -16.71 -14.77 -8.47
C ILE A 429 -17.85 -15.39 -9.30
N GLY A 430 -17.74 -16.67 -9.62
CA GLY A 430 -18.76 -17.39 -10.39
C GLY A 430 -20.15 -17.33 -9.78
N ALA A 431 -20.25 -17.35 -8.44
CA ALA A 431 -21.53 -17.23 -7.75
C ALA A 431 -22.21 -15.86 -7.92
N TRP A 432 -21.44 -14.79 -8.04
CA TRP A 432 -21.99 -13.47 -8.35
C TRP A 432 -22.57 -13.41 -9.75
N VAL A 433 -21.80 -13.90 -10.73
CA VAL A 433 -22.25 -13.95 -12.15
C VAL A 433 -23.49 -14.82 -12.29
N GLU A 434 -23.49 -15.98 -11.66
CA GLU A 434 -24.63 -16.89 -11.68
C GLU A 434 -25.88 -16.29 -11.01
N ALA A 435 -25.71 -15.61 -9.87
CA ALA A 435 -26.79 -14.94 -9.17
C ALA A 435 -27.46 -13.86 -10.06
N VAL A 436 -26.65 -13.04 -10.74
CA VAL A 436 -27.19 -12.03 -11.68
C VAL A 436 -27.94 -12.70 -12.81
N ARG A 437 -27.32 -13.69 -13.46
CA ARG A 437 -27.88 -14.40 -14.60
C ARG A 437 -29.24 -15.06 -14.29
N THR A 438 -29.33 -15.70 -13.11
CA THR A 438 -30.50 -16.52 -12.78
C THR A 438 -31.60 -15.76 -12.05
N SER A 439 -31.26 -14.78 -11.24
CA SER A 439 -32.16 -14.13 -10.29
C SER A 439 -32.42 -12.65 -10.58
N PHE A 440 -31.48 -11.98 -11.28
CA PHE A 440 -31.57 -10.55 -11.53
C PHE A 440 -31.29 -10.17 -12.98
N PRO A 441 -32.08 -10.66 -13.95
CA PRO A 441 -31.83 -10.46 -15.39
C PRO A 441 -31.94 -9.00 -15.86
N ASN A 442 -32.46 -8.12 -15.02
CA ASN A 442 -32.60 -6.69 -15.31
C ASN A 442 -31.33 -5.87 -14.90
N TRP A 443 -30.34 -6.52 -14.35
CA TRP A 443 -29.07 -5.88 -14.02
C TRP A 443 -28.12 -5.94 -15.22
N ASP A 444 -27.49 -4.81 -15.55
CA ASP A 444 -26.42 -4.77 -16.53
C ASP A 444 -25.10 -5.15 -15.84
N MET A 445 -24.33 -6.00 -16.49
CA MET A 445 -23.09 -6.56 -15.96
C MET A 445 -21.90 -6.03 -16.74
N TYR A 446 -21.01 -5.30 -16.07
CA TYR A 446 -19.75 -4.84 -16.63
C TYR A 446 -18.59 -5.67 -16.07
N ILE A 447 -17.87 -6.33 -16.96
CA ILE A 447 -16.87 -7.33 -16.62
C ILE A 447 -15.50 -6.90 -17.15
N SER A 448 -14.49 -6.92 -16.29
CA SER A 448 -13.10 -6.81 -16.75
C SER A 448 -12.77 -7.94 -17.73
N SER A 449 -12.19 -7.64 -18.88
CA SER A 449 -11.76 -8.65 -19.87
C SER A 449 -10.79 -9.67 -19.28
N ARG A 450 -10.08 -9.34 -18.21
CA ARG A 450 -9.15 -10.23 -17.51
C ARG A 450 -9.80 -11.18 -16.53
N LEU A 451 -11.08 -11.07 -16.27
CA LEU A 451 -11.78 -12.00 -15.37
C LEU A 451 -11.81 -13.44 -15.91
N THR A 452 -11.55 -13.62 -17.19
CA THR A 452 -11.39 -14.95 -17.84
C THR A 452 -10.03 -15.60 -17.57
N ASP A 453 -9.05 -14.88 -17.01
CA ASP A 453 -7.74 -15.43 -16.71
C ASP A 453 -7.85 -16.53 -15.63
N SER A 454 -7.04 -17.56 -15.73
CA SER A 454 -7.11 -18.77 -14.89
C SER A 454 -7.00 -18.52 -13.38
N GLU A 455 -6.38 -17.41 -12.98
CA GLU A 455 -6.20 -17.05 -11.57
C GLU A 455 -7.52 -16.67 -10.87
N TYR A 456 -8.58 -16.30 -11.62
CA TYR A 456 -9.87 -15.93 -11.07
C TYR A 456 -10.88 -17.09 -11.00
N ALA A 457 -10.50 -18.27 -11.55
CA ALA A 457 -11.30 -19.48 -11.57
C ALA A 457 -12.76 -19.28 -12.11
N ALA A 458 -12.99 -18.27 -12.94
CA ALA A 458 -14.30 -17.88 -13.43
C ALA A 458 -14.50 -18.18 -14.94
N THR A 459 -13.50 -18.70 -15.64
CA THR A 459 -13.49 -18.87 -17.11
C THR A 459 -14.71 -19.61 -17.64
N ALA A 460 -15.07 -20.72 -17.00
CA ALA A 460 -16.23 -21.51 -17.42
C ALA A 460 -17.56 -20.73 -17.26
N THR A 461 -17.75 -20.06 -16.12
CA THR A 461 -18.96 -19.28 -15.83
C THR A 461 -19.07 -18.05 -16.72
N ILE A 462 -17.94 -17.34 -16.94
CA ILE A 462 -17.89 -16.17 -17.84
C ILE A 462 -18.23 -16.59 -19.29
N GLY A 463 -17.71 -17.73 -19.74
CA GLY A 463 -18.03 -18.28 -21.07
C GLY A 463 -19.53 -18.49 -21.30
N THR A 464 -20.29 -18.78 -20.24
CA THR A 464 -21.76 -18.98 -20.36
C THR A 464 -22.57 -17.68 -20.52
N VAL A 465 -21.95 -16.53 -20.19
CA VAL A 465 -22.63 -15.21 -20.23
C VAL A 465 -22.05 -14.26 -21.28
N GLN A 466 -21.00 -14.66 -21.96
CA GLN A 466 -20.26 -13.80 -22.89
C GLN A 466 -21.12 -13.20 -24.00
N GLU A 467 -22.11 -13.93 -24.49
CA GLU A 467 -23.04 -13.50 -25.54
C GLU A 467 -24.41 -13.07 -24.99
N SER A 468 -24.55 -12.96 -23.65
CA SER A 468 -25.83 -12.63 -23.04
C SER A 468 -26.12 -11.14 -23.13
N ARG A 469 -27.41 -10.80 -23.32
CA ARG A 469 -27.85 -9.40 -23.29
C ARG A 469 -27.58 -8.77 -21.93
N GLY A 470 -27.10 -7.52 -21.93
CA GLY A 470 -26.78 -6.78 -20.69
C GLY A 470 -25.42 -7.12 -20.10
N VAL A 471 -24.56 -7.84 -20.83
CA VAL A 471 -23.19 -8.12 -20.43
C VAL A 471 -22.20 -7.35 -21.31
N TYR A 472 -21.32 -6.59 -20.68
CA TYR A 472 -20.37 -5.70 -21.34
C TYR A 472 -18.95 -5.95 -20.81
N PHE A 473 -18.00 -6.22 -21.70
CA PHE A 473 -16.59 -6.33 -21.36
C PHE A 473 -15.91 -4.98 -21.45
N ASP A 474 -15.17 -4.59 -20.42
CA ASP A 474 -14.52 -3.27 -20.32
C ASP A 474 -13.09 -3.41 -19.80
N ASP A 475 -12.10 -3.11 -20.64
CA ASP A 475 -10.69 -3.17 -20.30
C ASP A 475 -10.27 -2.16 -19.22
N ASN A 476 -11.03 -1.07 -19.05
CA ASN A 476 -10.78 -0.09 -18.02
C ASN A 476 -11.10 -0.60 -16.61
N LEU A 477 -11.78 -1.75 -16.50
CA LEU A 477 -12.05 -2.44 -15.24
C LEU A 477 -10.91 -3.41 -14.83
N HIS A 478 -9.69 -3.19 -15.32
CA HIS A 478 -8.50 -3.94 -14.92
C HIS A 478 -7.38 -3.02 -14.46
N LEU A 479 -6.86 -3.25 -13.26
CA LEU A 479 -5.68 -2.58 -12.74
C LEU A 479 -4.43 -3.41 -13.05
N ALA A 480 -3.76 -3.09 -14.15
CA ALA A 480 -2.63 -3.85 -14.68
C ALA A 480 -1.30 -3.59 -13.95
N VAL A 481 -1.18 -2.47 -13.23
CA VAL A 481 0.09 -2.03 -12.62
C VAL A 481 0.03 -2.21 -11.11
N SER A 482 1.00 -2.97 -10.56
CA SER A 482 1.16 -3.09 -9.11
C SER A 482 1.66 -1.77 -8.52
N MET A 483 1.08 -1.37 -7.39
CA MET A 483 1.51 -0.21 -6.60
C MET A 483 2.53 -0.62 -5.51
N ARG A 484 3.02 -1.85 -5.49
CA ARG A 484 4.03 -2.29 -4.53
C ARG A 484 5.38 -1.63 -4.81
N SER A 485 6.18 -1.47 -3.76
CA SER A 485 7.53 -0.94 -3.91
C SER A 485 8.32 -1.78 -4.92
N PHE A 486 9.24 -1.15 -5.66
CA PHE A 486 10.11 -1.87 -6.60
C PHE A 486 10.89 -3.02 -5.91
N ARG A 487 11.08 -2.95 -4.58
CA ARG A 487 11.69 -4.03 -3.78
C ARG A 487 10.84 -5.28 -3.74
N ALA A 488 9.50 -5.14 -3.73
CA ALA A 488 8.56 -6.25 -3.59
C ALA A 488 7.94 -6.72 -4.92
N GLU A 489 8.35 -6.16 -6.05
CA GLU A 489 7.74 -6.45 -7.36
C GLU A 489 7.78 -7.95 -7.72
N HIS A 490 8.90 -8.62 -7.45
CA HIS A 490 9.07 -10.03 -7.77
C HIS A 490 8.73 -11.00 -6.62
N VAL A 491 8.34 -10.49 -5.44
CA VAL A 491 8.06 -11.34 -4.27
C VAL A 491 6.92 -12.32 -4.54
N SER A 492 5.85 -11.87 -5.19
CA SER A 492 4.70 -12.73 -5.50
C SER A 492 5.08 -13.89 -6.43
N ALA A 493 5.94 -13.65 -7.43
CA ALA A 493 6.44 -14.68 -8.33
C ALA A 493 7.36 -15.67 -7.58
N PHE A 494 8.25 -15.17 -6.73
CA PHE A 494 9.10 -15.99 -5.88
C PHE A 494 8.26 -16.90 -4.97
N VAL A 495 7.31 -16.34 -4.24
CA VAL A 495 6.45 -17.07 -3.32
C VAL A 495 5.62 -18.12 -4.06
N LYS A 496 5.12 -17.78 -5.26
CA LYS A 496 4.43 -18.75 -6.12
C LYS A 496 5.33 -19.92 -6.45
N ALA A 497 6.54 -19.68 -6.94
CA ALA A 497 7.49 -20.73 -7.31
C ALA A 497 7.89 -21.62 -6.11
N VAL A 498 8.09 -21.03 -4.91
CA VAL A 498 8.33 -21.76 -3.66
C VAL A 498 7.16 -22.68 -3.33
N LEU A 499 5.94 -22.17 -3.33
CA LEU A 499 4.75 -22.94 -2.96
C LEU A 499 4.34 -23.97 -4.03
N ASP A 500 4.70 -23.76 -5.28
CA ASP A 500 4.46 -24.71 -6.37
C ASP A 500 5.62 -25.73 -6.54
N CYS A 501 6.65 -25.65 -5.66
CA CYS A 501 7.83 -26.52 -5.65
C CYS A 501 8.70 -26.41 -6.92
N GLU A 502 8.66 -25.27 -7.58
CA GLU A 502 9.46 -24.94 -8.76
C GLU A 502 10.85 -24.41 -8.36
N ARG A 503 11.74 -25.29 -7.87
CA ARG A 503 13.02 -24.88 -7.24
C ARG A 503 13.87 -23.96 -8.10
N ASP A 504 14.04 -24.28 -9.38
CA ASP A 504 14.89 -23.49 -10.27
C ASP A 504 14.29 -22.13 -10.58
N ASN A 505 12.96 -22.06 -10.76
CA ASN A 505 12.25 -20.80 -10.91
C ASN A 505 12.30 -19.97 -9.62
N ALA A 506 12.20 -20.62 -8.45
CA ALA A 506 12.36 -19.95 -7.16
C ALA A 506 13.77 -19.34 -7.00
N ARG A 507 14.84 -20.04 -7.39
CA ARG A 507 16.20 -19.50 -7.41
C ARG A 507 16.35 -18.30 -8.34
N LEU A 508 15.82 -18.41 -9.56
CA LEU A 508 15.88 -17.35 -10.56
C LEU A 508 15.12 -16.09 -10.10
N THR A 509 13.98 -16.29 -9.47
CA THR A 509 13.18 -15.16 -8.94
C THR A 509 13.79 -14.56 -7.67
N LEU A 510 14.39 -15.38 -6.80
CA LEU A 510 15.14 -14.92 -5.62
C LEU A 510 16.33 -14.03 -6.04
N ALA A 511 17.06 -14.41 -7.08
CA ALA A 511 18.16 -13.60 -7.61
C ALA A 511 17.74 -12.22 -8.12
N LYS A 512 16.46 -12.04 -8.49
CA LYS A 512 15.90 -10.73 -8.88
C LYS A 512 15.49 -9.86 -7.69
N LEU A 513 15.43 -10.44 -6.48
CA LEU A 513 15.05 -9.75 -5.24
C LEU A 513 16.25 -9.06 -4.54
N ASN A 514 17.18 -8.48 -5.31
CA ASN A 514 18.44 -7.91 -4.83
C ASN A 514 18.29 -6.89 -3.67
N ARG A 515 17.11 -6.29 -3.50
CA ARG A 515 16.83 -5.28 -2.49
C ARG A 515 15.69 -5.65 -1.53
N TYR A 516 15.23 -6.89 -1.60
CA TYR A 516 14.24 -7.44 -0.70
C TYR A 516 14.87 -8.63 0.05
N PRO A 517 15.55 -8.39 1.18
CA PRO A 517 16.24 -9.44 1.90
C PRO A 517 15.26 -10.47 2.45
N ILE A 518 15.56 -11.73 2.17
CA ILE A 518 14.86 -12.88 2.73
C ILE A 518 15.90 -13.72 3.46
N ALA A 519 15.62 -14.01 4.72
CA ALA A 519 16.48 -14.85 5.55
C ALA A 519 15.69 -16.03 6.15
N ILE A 520 16.39 -17.08 6.57
CA ILE A 520 15.81 -18.22 7.28
C ILE A 520 16.62 -18.53 8.51
N THR A 521 15.99 -18.91 9.60
CA THR A 521 16.65 -19.29 10.85
C THR A 521 15.87 -20.34 11.64
N ARG A 522 16.60 -21.10 12.47
CA ARG A 522 16.03 -21.99 13.48
C ARG A 522 15.82 -21.32 14.83
N ASN A 523 16.36 -20.11 15.01
CA ASN A 523 16.33 -19.37 16.27
C ASN A 523 15.41 -18.15 16.21
N LEU A 524 14.34 -18.18 16.99
CA LEU A 524 13.36 -17.09 17.05
C LEU A 524 14.00 -15.77 17.57
N ASN A 525 14.95 -15.84 18.49
CA ASN A 525 15.59 -14.64 19.02
C ASN A 525 16.45 -13.96 17.96
N LEU A 526 17.15 -14.74 17.13
CA LEU A 526 17.87 -14.19 15.97
C LEU A 526 16.90 -13.57 14.96
N ALA A 527 15.76 -14.19 14.71
CA ALA A 527 14.73 -13.61 13.85
C ALA A 527 14.22 -12.27 14.41
N LYS A 528 13.92 -12.20 15.72
CA LYS A 528 13.49 -10.97 16.40
C LYS A 528 14.59 -9.88 16.38
N GLN A 529 15.84 -10.25 16.56
CA GLN A 529 16.97 -9.34 16.48
C GLN A 529 17.16 -8.81 15.05
N TRP A 530 17.08 -9.69 14.07
CA TRP A 530 17.22 -9.35 12.66
C TRP A 530 16.21 -8.30 12.22
N VAL A 531 14.90 -8.49 12.45
CA VAL A 531 13.90 -7.50 12.07
C VAL A 531 14.07 -6.16 12.79
N ARG A 532 14.50 -6.18 14.06
CA ARG A 532 14.80 -4.95 14.83
C ARG A 532 16.00 -4.19 14.26
N THR A 533 16.98 -4.92 13.73
CA THR A 533 18.18 -4.33 13.11
C THR A 533 17.86 -3.79 11.71
N MET A 534 17.02 -4.50 10.97
CA MET A 534 16.66 -4.11 9.61
C MET A 534 15.68 -2.94 9.56
N ALA A 535 14.78 -2.84 10.53
CA ALA A 535 13.77 -1.78 10.59
C ALA A 535 14.38 -0.45 11.03
N ARG A 536 14.06 0.61 10.29
CA ARG A 536 14.58 1.98 10.47
C ARG A 536 13.42 2.96 10.61
N GLY A 537 13.64 4.07 11.31
CA GLY A 537 12.61 5.08 11.50
C GLY A 537 11.32 4.49 12.08
N SER A 538 10.21 4.76 11.46
CA SER A 538 8.89 4.22 11.82
C SER A 538 8.53 2.92 11.09
N GLU A 539 9.46 2.29 10.35
CA GLU A 539 9.19 1.03 9.66
C GLU A 539 8.66 -0.02 10.63
N ARG A 540 7.49 -0.56 10.29
CA ARG A 540 6.78 -1.52 11.15
C ARG A 540 7.24 -2.95 10.90
N PHE A 541 7.49 -3.67 11.96
CA PHE A 541 7.74 -5.10 11.91
C PHE A 541 6.76 -5.87 12.78
N GLY A 542 6.56 -7.15 12.45
CA GLY A 542 5.63 -7.98 13.20
C GLY A 542 5.88 -9.47 13.06
N LEU A 543 5.39 -10.21 14.05
CA LEU A 543 5.39 -11.66 14.10
C LEU A 543 4.09 -12.17 13.48
N ILE A 544 4.19 -13.04 12.45
CA ILE A 544 3.03 -13.60 11.77
C ILE A 544 3.15 -15.13 11.67
N ALA A 545 2.00 -15.80 11.76
CA ALA A 545 1.94 -17.26 11.71
C ALA A 545 0.62 -17.75 11.11
N SER A 546 0.59 -18.99 10.64
CA SER A 546 -0.66 -19.64 10.22
C SER A 546 -1.64 -19.79 11.39
N SER A 547 -2.92 -19.56 11.14
CA SER A 547 -3.98 -19.82 12.12
C SER A 547 -4.07 -21.30 12.54
N LYS A 548 -3.34 -22.17 11.85
CA LYS A 548 -3.18 -23.60 12.17
C LYS A 548 -1.89 -23.92 12.93
N ALA A 549 -1.00 -22.95 13.13
CA ALA A 549 0.31 -23.10 13.76
C ALA A 549 0.23 -23.28 15.29
N GLN A 550 -0.46 -24.34 15.76
CA GLN A 550 -0.76 -24.55 17.17
C GLN A 550 0.44 -25.07 17.98
N ARG A 551 1.50 -25.57 17.30
CA ARG A 551 2.65 -26.16 18.00
C ARG A 551 3.85 -25.22 18.12
N LEU A 552 3.66 -23.93 17.81
CA LEU A 552 4.62 -22.85 18.10
C LEU A 552 4.58 -22.35 19.56
N LYS A 553 3.65 -22.85 20.39
CA LYS A 553 3.52 -22.46 21.79
C LYS A 553 4.80 -22.55 22.63
N PRO A 554 5.67 -23.58 22.50
CA PRO A 554 6.94 -23.63 23.22
C PRO A 554 7.88 -22.47 22.90
N HIS A 555 7.63 -21.77 21.78
CA HIS A 555 8.34 -20.54 21.38
C HIS A 555 7.58 -19.27 21.79
N ALA A 556 6.61 -19.37 22.74
CA ALA A 556 5.74 -18.28 23.15
C ALA A 556 4.88 -17.67 22.02
N ILE A 557 4.58 -18.46 20.97
CA ILE A 557 3.70 -18.06 19.86
C ILE A 557 2.39 -18.86 20.00
N ASP A 558 1.34 -18.23 20.56
CA ASP A 558 0.02 -18.86 20.67
C ASP A 558 -1.01 -18.15 19.78
N ILE A 559 -1.30 -18.75 18.63
CA ILE A 559 -2.25 -18.23 17.62
C ILE A 559 -3.71 -18.25 18.11
N ARG A 560 -4.01 -18.84 19.27
CA ARG A 560 -5.35 -18.86 19.86
C ARG A 560 -5.60 -17.65 20.76
N VAL A 561 -4.55 -16.91 21.14
CA VAL A 561 -4.69 -15.62 21.82
C VAL A 561 -5.24 -14.62 20.80
N LYS A 562 -6.29 -13.91 21.20
CA LYS A 562 -6.93 -12.94 20.32
C LYS A 562 -6.08 -11.66 20.27
N THR A 563 -5.35 -11.49 19.20
CA THR A 563 -4.62 -10.24 18.89
C THR A 563 -5.62 -9.19 18.41
N ASP A 564 -5.59 -7.99 19.01
CA ASP A 564 -6.38 -6.85 18.54
C ASP A 564 -5.67 -6.21 17.33
N PRO A 565 -6.24 -6.26 16.13
CA PRO A 565 -5.58 -5.74 14.93
C PRO A 565 -5.37 -4.23 14.97
N VAL A 566 -6.22 -3.47 15.69
CA VAL A 566 -6.09 -2.02 15.79
C VAL A 566 -4.83 -1.64 16.55
N HIS A 567 -4.61 -2.24 17.71
CA HIS A 567 -3.41 -2.01 18.51
C HIS A 567 -2.16 -2.54 17.78
N TRP A 568 -2.26 -3.74 17.23
CA TRP A 568 -1.14 -4.40 16.57
C TRP A 568 -0.63 -3.60 15.36
N PHE A 569 -1.52 -3.00 14.54
CA PHE A 569 -1.15 -2.26 13.32
C PHE A 569 -0.98 -0.76 13.51
N LEU A 570 -1.63 -0.13 14.49
CA LEU A 570 -1.68 1.33 14.58
C LEU A 570 -0.92 1.94 15.76
N ASP A 571 -0.68 1.17 16.83
CA ASP A 571 -0.01 1.72 18.00
C ASP A 571 1.52 1.72 17.83
N GLY A 572 2.18 2.63 18.50
CA GLY A 572 3.61 2.89 18.41
C GLY A 572 4.48 1.93 19.24
N LYS A 573 5.74 2.32 19.37
CA LYS A 573 6.76 1.57 20.13
C LYS A 573 6.58 1.70 21.67
N ASP A 574 5.59 2.42 22.11
CA ASP A 574 5.21 2.69 23.52
C ASP A 574 4.04 1.83 24.02
N ASP A 575 3.39 1.09 23.13
CA ASP A 575 2.27 0.19 23.49
C ASP A 575 2.68 -1.28 23.31
N THR A 576 2.61 -2.08 24.38
CA THR A 576 3.03 -3.49 24.37
C THR A 576 2.18 -4.39 23.46
N ARG A 577 0.96 -3.96 23.12
CA ARG A 577 0.09 -4.69 22.16
C ARG A 577 0.47 -4.45 20.72
N SER A 578 1.38 -3.51 20.47
CA SER A 578 1.87 -3.19 19.15
C SER A 578 2.75 -4.31 18.58
N SER A 579 2.71 -4.51 17.27
CA SER A 579 3.57 -5.46 16.55
C SER A 579 5.07 -5.27 16.82
N TYR A 580 5.51 -4.08 17.22
CA TYR A 580 6.89 -3.77 17.55
C TYR A 580 7.46 -4.58 18.74
N TYR A 581 6.58 -5.07 19.62
CA TYR A 581 7.02 -5.88 20.76
C TYR A 581 7.35 -7.31 20.38
N LEU A 582 6.80 -7.83 19.26
CA LEU A 582 6.98 -9.22 18.81
C LEU A 582 6.55 -10.25 19.84
N GLU A 583 5.53 -9.92 20.62
CA GLU A 583 4.93 -10.81 21.63
C GLU A 583 3.69 -11.51 21.06
N ASP A 584 2.83 -10.74 20.39
CA ASP A 584 1.62 -11.26 19.76
C ASP A 584 1.84 -11.58 18.28
N ALA A 585 1.42 -12.77 17.87
CA ALA A 585 1.44 -13.19 16.47
C ALA A 585 0.11 -12.87 15.79
N ALA A 586 0.18 -12.19 14.63
CA ALA A 586 -1.00 -12.02 13.78
C ALA A 586 -1.11 -13.18 12.78
N THR A 587 -2.34 -13.63 12.52
CA THR A 587 -2.61 -14.72 11.57
C THR A 587 -2.89 -14.17 10.17
N GLU A 588 -2.91 -15.06 9.16
CA GLU A 588 -3.29 -14.71 7.78
C GLU A 588 -4.59 -13.94 7.70
N PHE A 589 -5.56 -14.23 8.59
CA PHE A 589 -6.83 -13.51 8.64
C PHE A 589 -6.71 -12.07 9.11
N GLN A 590 -5.73 -11.80 9.97
CA GLN A 590 -5.50 -10.46 10.53
C GLN A 590 -4.63 -9.60 9.61
N VAL A 591 -3.68 -10.22 8.88
CA VAL A 591 -2.77 -9.47 7.99
C VAL A 591 -3.25 -9.41 6.55
N GLN A 592 -4.29 -10.14 6.15
CA GLN A 592 -4.81 -10.05 4.79
C GLN A 592 -5.35 -8.65 4.51
N GLY A 593 -4.93 -8.05 3.37
CA GLY A 593 -5.26 -6.66 3.03
C GLY A 593 -4.45 -5.60 3.77
N LEU A 594 -3.67 -5.99 4.80
CA LEU A 594 -2.76 -5.13 5.56
C LEU A 594 -1.32 -5.53 5.30
N GLU A 595 -0.37 -4.63 5.49
CA GLU A 595 1.05 -4.86 5.24
C GLU A 595 1.89 -4.34 6.41
N VAL A 596 3.05 -4.97 6.62
CA VAL A 596 4.13 -4.49 7.49
C VAL A 596 5.38 -4.28 6.67
N ASP A 597 6.33 -3.50 7.14
CA ASP A 597 7.59 -3.30 6.40
C ASP A 597 8.48 -4.55 6.52
N TRP A 598 8.55 -5.16 7.71
CA TRP A 598 9.34 -6.36 7.98
C TRP A 598 8.51 -7.44 8.67
N ALA A 599 8.65 -8.69 8.27
CA ALA A 599 7.91 -9.79 8.88
C ALA A 599 8.81 -10.90 9.40
N ILE A 600 8.44 -11.46 10.56
CA ILE A 600 8.88 -12.79 10.98
C ILE A 600 7.77 -13.76 10.62
N VAL A 601 7.98 -14.59 9.59
CA VAL A 601 7.03 -15.63 9.20
C VAL A 601 7.35 -16.89 9.97
N SER A 602 6.52 -17.21 10.98
CA SER A 602 6.76 -18.38 11.83
C SER A 602 6.08 -19.61 11.25
N TRP A 603 6.90 -20.58 10.87
CA TRP A 603 6.47 -21.81 10.22
C TRP A 603 6.19 -22.91 11.24
N ASP A 604 5.08 -23.64 11.08
CA ASP A 604 4.76 -24.79 11.94
C ASP A 604 4.55 -26.09 11.14
N GLY A 605 4.32 -27.16 11.87
CA GLY A 605 4.10 -28.48 11.33
C GLY A 605 2.75 -28.69 10.63
N ASP A 606 1.93 -27.68 10.47
CA ASP A 606 0.69 -27.70 9.67
C ASP A 606 0.96 -27.78 8.18
N PHE A 607 2.09 -27.22 7.72
CA PHE A 607 2.49 -27.17 6.33
C PHE A 607 3.95 -27.59 6.18
N ARG A 608 4.19 -28.83 5.77
CA ARG A 608 5.52 -29.48 5.77
C ARG A 608 5.95 -29.82 4.37
N PHE A 609 7.22 -29.56 4.07
CA PHE A 609 7.82 -30.12 2.86
C PHE A 609 8.16 -31.59 3.09
N LYS A 610 7.78 -32.48 2.17
CA LYS A 610 8.07 -33.92 2.23
C LYS A 610 8.34 -34.48 0.85
N GLY A 611 9.54 -34.97 0.66
CA GLY A 611 9.96 -35.54 -0.64
C GLY A 611 10.02 -34.46 -1.72
N SER A 612 9.05 -34.44 -2.63
CA SER A 612 8.99 -33.49 -3.75
C SER A 612 7.88 -32.45 -3.64
N GLY A 613 7.13 -32.39 -2.51
CA GLY A 613 6.00 -31.51 -2.41
C GLY A 613 5.56 -31.21 -0.99
N TRP A 614 4.48 -30.44 -0.89
CA TRP A 614 3.91 -30.03 0.38
C TRP A 614 2.91 -31.04 0.93
N SER A 615 2.95 -31.28 2.23
CA SER A 615 1.98 -32.04 2.99
C SER A 615 1.23 -31.15 3.98
N PHE A 616 -0.06 -31.41 4.15
CA PHE A 616 -1.02 -30.53 4.82
C PHE A 616 -1.60 -31.21 6.04
N HIS A 617 -1.54 -30.53 7.19
CA HIS A 617 -1.92 -31.11 8.47
C HIS A 617 -2.77 -30.13 9.30
N ASP A 618 -3.64 -30.69 10.13
CA ASP A 618 -4.46 -29.96 11.12
C ASP A 618 -4.22 -30.58 12.48
N PHE A 619 -3.85 -29.78 13.47
CA PHE A 619 -3.62 -30.28 14.82
C PHE A 619 -4.93 -30.37 15.59
N ARG A 620 -5.33 -31.59 15.97
CA ARG A 620 -6.58 -31.83 16.69
C ARG A 620 -6.34 -32.68 17.92
N GLY A 621 -6.80 -32.16 19.06
CA GLY A 621 -6.53 -32.79 20.35
C GLY A 621 -5.02 -32.79 20.63
N ALA A 622 -4.40 -33.97 20.56
CA ALA A 622 -2.99 -34.17 20.85
C ALA A 622 -2.16 -34.64 19.66
N LYS A 623 -2.70 -34.61 18.44
CA LYS A 623 -2.02 -35.15 17.25
C LYS A 623 -2.33 -34.41 15.95
N TRP A 624 -1.39 -34.47 15.02
CA TRP A 624 -1.58 -34.03 13.66
C TRP A 624 -2.42 -35.01 12.85
N GLN A 625 -3.34 -34.48 12.06
CA GLN A 625 -4.17 -35.22 11.13
C GLN A 625 -3.95 -34.70 9.73
N ASN A 626 -3.85 -35.60 8.74
CA ASN A 626 -3.73 -35.20 7.34
C ASN A 626 -5.01 -34.51 6.85
N VAL A 627 -4.85 -33.38 6.20
CA VAL A 627 -5.93 -32.67 5.50
C VAL A 627 -6.22 -33.40 4.20
N LYS A 628 -7.37 -34.08 4.10
CA LYS A 628 -7.74 -34.90 2.92
C LYS A 628 -8.45 -34.09 1.86
N ASN A 629 -9.31 -33.15 2.25
CA ASN A 629 -10.10 -32.33 1.33
C ASN A 629 -9.17 -31.40 0.50
N PRO A 630 -9.21 -31.45 -0.84
CA PRO A 630 -8.37 -30.61 -1.72
C PRO A 630 -8.54 -29.12 -1.50
N GLU A 631 -9.77 -28.65 -1.26
CA GLU A 631 -10.04 -27.23 -0.99
C GLU A 631 -9.31 -26.76 0.26
N ASN A 632 -9.38 -27.53 1.36
CA ASN A 632 -8.69 -27.18 2.60
C ASN A 632 -7.17 -27.19 2.46
N ARG A 633 -6.61 -28.01 1.57
CA ARG A 633 -5.18 -27.97 1.21
C ARG A 633 -4.84 -26.65 0.51
N ASN A 634 -5.69 -26.24 -0.43
CA ASN A 634 -5.50 -24.98 -1.13
C ASN A 634 -5.62 -23.79 -0.18
N TYR A 635 -6.57 -23.80 0.76
CA TYR A 635 -6.68 -22.74 1.78
C TYR A 635 -5.42 -22.64 2.64
N LEU A 636 -4.86 -23.76 3.09
CA LEU A 636 -3.64 -23.75 3.87
C LEU A 636 -2.44 -23.26 3.04
N LYS A 637 -2.33 -23.67 1.77
CA LYS A 637 -1.30 -23.16 0.85
C LYS A 637 -1.45 -21.65 0.64
N ASN A 638 -2.68 -21.17 0.47
CA ASN A 638 -2.96 -19.73 0.32
C ASN A 638 -2.73 -18.95 1.62
N ALA A 639 -2.95 -19.54 2.79
CA ALA A 639 -2.59 -18.92 4.07
C ALA A 639 -1.09 -18.60 4.12
N TYR A 640 -0.22 -19.54 3.76
CA TYR A 640 1.21 -19.31 3.66
C TYR A 640 1.58 -18.33 2.53
N ARG A 641 0.85 -18.34 1.39
CA ARG A 641 1.01 -17.31 0.35
C ARG A 641 0.73 -15.92 0.91
N VAL A 642 -0.35 -15.75 1.67
CA VAL A 642 -0.67 -14.49 2.34
C VAL A 642 0.46 -14.08 3.28
N LEU A 643 0.91 -14.96 4.19
CA LEU A 643 1.97 -14.66 5.14
C LEU A 643 3.28 -14.24 4.46
N LEU A 644 3.73 -15.00 3.46
CA LEU A 644 4.98 -14.75 2.73
C LEU A 644 4.95 -13.50 1.82
N THR A 645 3.78 -12.89 1.62
CA THR A 645 3.64 -11.68 0.78
C THR A 645 3.22 -10.44 1.58
N ARG A 646 3.25 -10.47 2.91
CA ARG A 646 2.80 -9.33 3.73
C ARG A 646 3.85 -8.29 4.03
N ALA A 647 5.12 -8.66 3.95
CA ALA A 647 6.20 -7.71 4.15
C ALA A 647 6.46 -6.88 2.88
N ARG A 648 6.79 -5.61 3.06
CA ARG A 648 7.07 -4.65 1.98
C ARG A 648 8.57 -4.50 1.72
N GLN A 649 9.40 -4.67 2.74
CA GLN A 649 10.83 -4.43 2.68
C GLN A 649 11.67 -5.72 2.76
N GLY A 650 11.21 -6.71 3.50
CA GLY A 650 11.88 -7.99 3.64
C GLY A 650 11.28 -8.86 4.74
N MET A 651 11.73 -10.09 4.81
CA MET A 651 11.22 -11.05 5.80
C MET A 651 12.29 -12.03 6.28
N VAL A 652 12.08 -12.54 7.49
CA VAL A 652 12.81 -13.71 7.99
C VAL A 652 11.82 -14.83 8.27
N ILE A 653 12.14 -16.02 7.79
CA ILE A 653 11.33 -17.23 8.00
C ILE A 653 11.93 -17.99 9.19
N PHE A 654 11.15 -18.12 10.25
CA PHE A 654 11.51 -18.91 11.40
C PHE A 654 10.91 -20.32 11.26
N VAL A 655 11.77 -21.33 11.14
CA VAL A 655 11.39 -22.75 11.10
C VAL A 655 12.00 -23.44 12.31
N PRO A 656 11.22 -23.87 13.32
CA PRO A 656 11.76 -24.45 14.55
C PRO A 656 12.61 -25.71 14.31
N GLU A 657 13.51 -26.02 15.22
CA GLU A 657 14.27 -27.29 15.21
C GLU A 657 13.38 -28.50 15.55
N GLY A 658 12.28 -28.23 16.23
CA GLY A 658 11.47 -29.29 16.82
C GLY A 658 12.03 -29.74 18.17
N ASP A 659 11.52 -30.87 18.66
CA ASP A 659 11.94 -31.47 19.93
C ASP A 659 11.82 -32.99 19.82
N PRO A 660 12.92 -33.76 19.94
CA PRO A 660 12.87 -35.22 19.87
C PRO A 660 12.02 -35.86 20.99
N ALA A 661 11.87 -35.18 22.13
CA ALA A 661 11.07 -35.65 23.25
C ALA A 661 9.56 -35.34 23.08
N ASP A 662 9.18 -34.44 22.18
CA ASP A 662 7.80 -34.08 21.89
C ASP A 662 7.32 -34.72 20.58
N HIS A 663 6.56 -35.81 20.67
CA HIS A 663 6.02 -36.51 19.51
C HIS A 663 5.13 -35.63 18.60
N THR A 664 4.68 -34.47 19.08
CA THR A 664 3.90 -33.54 18.26
C THR A 664 4.76 -32.53 17.51
N ARG A 665 6.07 -32.49 17.81
CA ARG A 665 7.05 -31.59 17.17
C ARG A 665 8.38 -32.25 16.90
N PRO A 666 8.45 -33.50 16.42
CA PRO A 666 9.73 -34.11 16.14
C PRO A 666 10.47 -33.30 15.05
N PRO A 667 11.81 -33.26 15.06
CA PRO A 667 12.62 -32.51 14.09
C PRO A 667 12.25 -32.79 12.64
N ALA A 668 11.92 -34.04 12.32
CA ALA A 668 11.49 -34.44 10.97
C ALA A 668 10.27 -33.68 10.40
N PHE A 669 9.50 -32.98 11.25
CA PHE A 669 8.40 -32.15 10.76
C PHE A 669 8.86 -30.79 10.22
N TYR A 670 10.06 -30.37 10.55
CA TYR A 670 10.60 -29.05 10.24
C TYR A 670 11.84 -29.09 9.35
N ASP A 671 12.70 -30.10 9.52
CA ASP A 671 14.00 -30.20 8.86
C ASP A 671 13.89 -30.14 7.34
N SER A 672 13.03 -30.97 6.75
CA SER A 672 12.86 -30.99 5.28
C SER A 672 12.34 -29.65 4.73
N THR A 673 11.54 -28.90 5.51
CA THR A 673 11.07 -27.55 5.13
C THR A 673 12.23 -26.56 5.16
N PHE A 674 13.02 -26.58 6.23
CA PHE A 674 14.19 -25.72 6.36
C PHE A 674 15.21 -25.99 5.24
N GLU A 675 15.53 -27.27 5.02
CA GLU A 675 16.45 -27.68 3.96
C GLU A 675 15.97 -27.27 2.57
N TYR A 676 14.67 -27.46 2.28
CA TYR A 676 14.08 -27.03 1.01
C TYR A 676 14.25 -25.54 0.78
N LEU A 677 13.94 -24.71 1.78
CA LEU A 677 14.07 -23.26 1.70
C LEU A 677 15.53 -22.81 1.60
N ALA A 678 16.44 -23.46 2.33
CA ALA A 678 17.88 -23.18 2.25
C ALA A 678 18.45 -23.56 0.87
N GLN A 679 18.04 -24.69 0.31
CA GLN A 679 18.47 -25.17 -1.02
C GLN A 679 18.00 -24.26 -2.17
N ILE A 680 16.94 -23.47 -1.99
CA ILE A 680 16.53 -22.43 -2.94
C ILE A 680 17.53 -21.27 -2.95
N GLY A 681 18.38 -21.14 -1.93
CA GLY A 681 19.38 -20.08 -1.80
C GLY A 681 18.99 -18.96 -0.83
N ILE A 682 17.97 -19.16 0.00
CA ILE A 682 17.62 -18.21 1.07
C ILE A 682 18.77 -18.18 2.10
N SER A 683 19.23 -16.99 2.48
CA SER A 683 20.33 -16.80 3.44
C SER A 683 19.98 -17.35 4.81
N VAL A 684 20.83 -18.24 5.35
CA VAL A 684 20.68 -18.78 6.71
C VAL A 684 21.29 -17.82 7.71
N LEU A 685 20.53 -17.46 8.75
CA LEU A 685 21.04 -16.71 9.92
C LEU A 685 21.46 -17.72 10.99
N ASN A 686 22.73 -17.69 11.33
CA ASN A 686 23.35 -18.52 12.35
C ASN A 686 23.63 -17.73 13.64
#